data_12caeda668c054aff79d89bda8a4b895
#
_entry.id   12caeda668c054aff79d89bda8a4b895
#
_cell.length_a   1.000
_cell.length_b   1.000
_cell.length_c   1.000
_cell.angle_alpha   90.00
_cell.angle_beta   90.00
_cell.angle_gamma   90.00
#
_symmetry.space_group_name_H-M   'P 1'
#
loop_
_entity.id
_entity.type
_entity.pdbx_description
1 polymer ?
#
loop_
_entity_poly.entity_id
_entity_poly.type
_entity_poly.pdbx_seq_one_letter_code
_entity_poly.pdbx_strand_id
1 'polypeptide(L)'
;MAKNISRKEFLKATAMSAAGIGLLGAGVLNAKAEEEKPAHKNSSKWVLDSQNVKWDEEHDIVICGYGMAGTAAYIEAYEIDHNVDAVIYDKSDEANAGGQAIASGQCVIFVDPNDLETWRTYMRAMNEPHVIPEEDFNWLTNEFATDLPWIQAVLEPVDYEVGYSGGGALRWGTLLVEFPDLPGANFVGATGHFRDKNGGLSFENGGCWNGFDKAARYRGAKPLYEHQVICLVQDAITKKVEGVGVKKPDGSVIYTKARKGVLLATGGYEGDMDMYRQFNGGDRIYNAGSPYVTGDGVKMEMALGAQLWHMDGQTMSCGYFHGIKVPDFETTFIRQFYMKHGAWMEVAADGTRYYNEAKSYQRQHMKYYEHGKYVDVPIARQQPVHMIMDDNCFKAQPLVNAWIGWPVTCRNPYHWSEDNSVELEKGWIIKADTIEELAEKIGKDPAMLRAEVDKFNAMVDAGEDADFGRDIATMAKIEQGPFYAIEEVPSMPACSGGARRNIKGQVLNWDGEPIEGLYSAGEIGSLVCNLYQNGTYLHEAICSGRAAVDTMLGGRAELTPTFGGGAAAPWAEAADGDYSVMVQGLHDPFEVIYTIKDKKLVGIAVGEGRENMFMNDEQFAEFTKQLIDTQDMGVDAVSGATVDCQAITGGIMTAFSHKTS
;
A
#
# COMPACT_ATOMS: atom_id res chain seq x y z
N MET A 1 -12.78 -56.08 -3.66
CA MET A 1 -11.63 -56.87 -4.12
C MET A 1 -11.01 -56.15 -5.32
N ALA A 2 -9.94 -55.42 -5.12
CA ALA A 2 -9.22 -54.76 -6.21
C ALA A 2 -8.35 -55.79 -6.92
N LYS A 3 -8.54 -56.03 -8.22
CA LYS A 3 -7.67 -56.87 -9.03
C LYS A 3 -6.36 -56.14 -9.26
N ASN A 4 -5.26 -56.74 -8.77
CA ASN A 4 -3.90 -56.29 -9.10
C ASN A 4 -3.63 -56.53 -10.59
N ILE A 5 -3.49 -55.43 -11.34
CA ILE A 5 -3.07 -55.49 -12.75
C ILE A 5 -1.54 -55.65 -12.77
N SER A 6 -1.04 -56.65 -13.46
CA SER A 6 0.40 -56.91 -13.55
C SER A 6 1.09 -55.85 -14.45
N ARG A 7 2.36 -55.56 -14.18
CA ARG A 7 3.19 -54.64 -14.98
C ARG A 7 3.17 -54.95 -16.48
N LYS A 8 2.99 -56.25 -16.83
CA LYS A 8 2.93 -56.73 -18.20
C LYS A 8 1.60 -56.43 -18.88
N GLU A 9 0.48 -56.37 -18.12
CA GLU A 9 -0.85 -55.99 -18.61
C GLU A 9 -0.97 -54.48 -18.76
N PHE A 10 -0.34 -53.72 -17.85
CA PHE A 10 -0.25 -52.27 -17.97
C PHE A 10 0.54 -51.84 -19.23
N LEU A 11 1.69 -52.47 -19.49
CA LEU A 11 2.50 -52.18 -20.69
C LEU A 11 1.81 -52.64 -21.99
N LYS A 12 0.98 -53.67 -21.99
CA LYS A 12 0.17 -54.04 -23.15
C LYS A 12 -0.98 -53.03 -23.41
N ALA A 13 -1.61 -52.49 -22.38
CA ALA A 13 -2.63 -51.46 -22.51
C ALA A 13 -2.04 -50.15 -23.07
N THR A 14 -0.83 -49.78 -22.66
CA THR A 14 -0.13 -48.57 -23.16
C THR A 14 0.37 -48.77 -24.60
N ALA A 15 0.78 -49.97 -25.00
CA ALA A 15 1.18 -50.25 -26.38
C ALA A 15 0.00 -50.30 -27.36
N MET A 16 -1.19 -50.70 -26.91
CA MET A 16 -2.41 -50.67 -27.73
C MET A 16 -2.97 -49.25 -27.95
N SER A 17 -2.76 -48.34 -26.98
CA SER A 17 -3.16 -46.91 -27.16
C SER A 17 -2.21 -46.14 -28.09
N ALA A 18 -0.93 -46.56 -28.16
CA ALA A 18 0.04 -45.95 -29.10
C ALA A 18 -0.10 -46.50 -30.54
N ALA A 19 -0.60 -47.72 -30.73
CA ALA A 19 -0.84 -48.28 -32.05
C ALA A 19 -2.14 -47.85 -32.71
N GLY A 20 -3.09 -47.28 -31.92
CA GLY A 20 -4.37 -46.78 -32.42
C GLY A 20 -4.31 -45.41 -33.11
N ILE A 21 -3.20 -44.69 -32.98
CA ILE A 21 -3.03 -43.35 -33.59
C ILE A 21 -2.29 -43.43 -34.94
N GLY A 22 -1.73 -44.60 -35.31
CA GLY A 22 -0.90 -44.79 -36.53
C GLY A 22 -1.64 -45.32 -37.78
N LEU A 23 -2.94 -45.59 -37.77
CA LEU A 23 -3.57 -46.37 -38.83
C LEU A 23 -4.82 -45.69 -39.48
N LEU A 24 -4.92 -44.36 -39.42
CA LEU A 24 -5.95 -43.60 -40.13
C LEU A 24 -5.39 -42.57 -41.13
N GLY A 25 -4.29 -42.89 -41.80
CA GLY A 25 -3.60 -42.01 -42.71
C GLY A 25 -3.23 -42.62 -44.07
N ALA A 26 -4.04 -43.48 -44.67
CA ALA A 26 -3.82 -43.92 -46.04
C ALA A 26 -5.16 -44.10 -46.77
N GLY A 27 -5.76 -43.04 -47.19
CA GLY A 27 -6.92 -43.01 -48.09
C GLY A 27 -6.78 -41.81 -49.01
N VAL A 28 -6.31 -42.07 -50.22
CA VAL A 28 -6.17 -41.10 -51.31
C VAL A 28 -7.52 -40.53 -51.66
N LEU A 29 -7.68 -39.22 -51.59
CA LEU A 29 -8.63 -38.45 -52.39
C LEU A 29 -7.95 -37.12 -52.76
N ASN A 30 -7.71 -36.96 -54.09
CA ASN A 30 -7.35 -35.69 -54.72
C ASN A 30 -8.49 -34.68 -54.52
N ALA A 31 -8.32 -33.71 -53.64
CA ALA A 31 -9.05 -32.46 -53.65
C ALA A 31 -8.00 -31.34 -53.65
N LYS A 32 -8.16 -30.36 -54.51
CA LYS A 32 -7.31 -29.18 -54.63
C LYS A 32 -7.17 -28.56 -53.24
N ALA A 33 -5.93 -28.50 -52.74
CA ALA A 33 -5.62 -27.74 -51.55
C ALA A 33 -5.79 -26.25 -51.88
N GLU A 34 -6.88 -25.67 -51.42
CA GLU A 34 -6.81 -24.28 -50.97
C GLU A 34 -5.92 -24.31 -49.73
N GLU A 35 -4.84 -23.54 -49.76
CA GLU A 35 -3.98 -23.32 -48.62
C GLU A 35 -4.82 -22.65 -47.50
N GLU A 36 -5.44 -23.44 -46.62
CA GLU A 36 -5.88 -22.94 -45.33
C GLU A 36 -4.62 -22.53 -44.58
N LYS A 37 -4.41 -21.22 -44.43
CA LYS A 37 -3.44 -20.70 -43.47
C LYS A 37 -3.72 -21.35 -42.13
N PRO A 38 -2.73 -21.84 -41.37
CA PRO A 38 -2.96 -22.42 -40.07
C PRO A 38 -3.64 -21.38 -39.21
N ALA A 39 -4.87 -21.64 -38.80
CA ALA A 39 -5.55 -20.85 -37.80
C ALA A 39 -4.75 -21.00 -36.51
N HIS A 40 -3.95 -20.02 -36.18
CA HIS A 40 -3.32 -19.88 -34.87
C HIS A 40 -4.44 -19.72 -33.84
N LYS A 41 -4.93 -20.83 -33.29
CA LYS A 41 -5.79 -20.83 -32.11
C LYS A 41 -4.97 -20.52 -30.85
N ASN A 42 -4.47 -19.31 -30.75
CA ASN A 42 -4.05 -18.70 -29.50
C ASN A 42 -5.02 -17.55 -29.23
N SER A 43 -6.24 -17.87 -28.88
CA SER A 43 -7.18 -16.85 -28.40
C SER A 43 -7.29 -16.96 -26.88
N SER A 44 -6.27 -16.50 -26.18
CA SER A 44 -6.48 -16.02 -24.82
C SER A 44 -7.40 -14.79 -24.92
N LYS A 45 -8.41 -14.71 -24.06
CA LYS A 45 -9.24 -13.49 -23.98
C LYS A 45 -8.45 -12.23 -23.63
N TRP A 46 -7.21 -12.41 -23.15
CA TRP A 46 -6.31 -11.36 -22.68
C TRP A 46 -5.34 -10.85 -23.73
N VAL A 47 -5.17 -11.58 -24.86
CA VAL A 47 -4.27 -11.19 -25.95
C VAL A 47 -4.94 -11.51 -27.29
N LEU A 48 -5.08 -10.51 -28.15
CA LEU A 48 -5.61 -10.64 -29.50
C LEU A 48 -4.49 -10.41 -30.53
N ASP A 49 -4.61 -11.08 -31.67
CA ASP A 49 -3.76 -10.83 -32.84
C ASP A 49 -4.17 -9.52 -33.50
N SER A 50 -3.23 -8.62 -33.73
CA SER A 50 -3.44 -7.32 -34.37
C SER A 50 -4.04 -7.41 -35.79
N GLN A 51 -3.81 -8.54 -36.49
CA GLN A 51 -4.43 -8.79 -37.81
C GLN A 51 -5.94 -9.05 -37.72
N ASN A 52 -6.43 -9.37 -36.55
CA ASN A 52 -7.86 -9.68 -36.33
C ASN A 52 -8.64 -8.52 -35.74
N VAL A 53 -8.02 -7.36 -35.53
CA VAL A 53 -8.68 -6.17 -34.99
C VAL A 53 -8.71 -5.04 -36.03
N LYS A 54 -9.72 -4.21 -35.95
CA LYS A 54 -9.78 -2.94 -36.65
C LYS A 54 -9.52 -1.84 -35.63
N TRP A 55 -8.48 -1.07 -35.86
CA TRP A 55 -8.16 0.06 -35.01
C TRP A 55 -9.22 1.16 -35.14
N ASP A 56 -9.73 1.63 -34.00
CA ASP A 56 -10.69 2.72 -33.89
C ASP A 56 -9.98 4.04 -33.59
N GLU A 57 -8.90 3.96 -32.81
CA GLU A 57 -8.12 5.12 -32.35
C GLU A 57 -6.62 4.80 -32.41
N GLU A 58 -5.78 5.84 -32.47
CA GLU A 58 -4.33 5.70 -32.47
C GLU A 58 -3.70 6.88 -31.72
N HIS A 59 -2.85 6.56 -30.72
CA HIS A 59 -2.13 7.52 -29.89
C HIS A 59 -0.63 7.19 -29.83
N ASP A 60 0.21 8.13 -29.36
CA ASP A 60 1.62 7.84 -29.14
C ASP A 60 1.79 6.86 -28.00
N ILE A 61 1.16 7.16 -26.87
CA ILE A 61 1.25 6.37 -25.64
C ILE A 61 -0.17 6.01 -25.17
N VAL A 62 -0.36 4.74 -24.81
CA VAL A 62 -1.59 4.27 -24.16
C VAL A 62 -1.27 3.91 -22.71
N ILE A 63 -1.84 4.65 -21.77
CA ILE A 63 -1.69 4.44 -20.32
C ILE A 63 -2.92 3.70 -19.80
N CYS A 64 -2.71 2.52 -19.22
CA CYS A 64 -3.76 1.66 -18.68
C CYS A 64 -3.75 1.73 -17.15
N GLY A 65 -4.64 2.51 -16.57
CA GLY A 65 -4.75 2.81 -15.13
C GLY A 65 -4.33 4.24 -14.81
N TYR A 66 -5.12 4.90 -13.97
CA TYR A 66 -4.91 6.27 -13.51
C TYR A 66 -4.67 6.33 -11.99
N GLY A 67 -3.89 5.37 -11.47
CA GLY A 67 -3.28 5.42 -10.13
C GLY A 67 -2.01 6.28 -10.13
N MET A 68 -1.19 6.15 -9.08
CA MET A 68 0.04 6.96 -8.95
C MET A 68 0.98 6.79 -10.13
N ALA A 69 1.23 5.55 -10.58
CA ALA A 69 2.15 5.28 -11.69
C ALA A 69 1.67 5.88 -13.02
N GLY A 70 0.38 5.70 -13.36
CA GLY A 70 -0.19 6.25 -14.59
C GLY A 70 -0.24 7.78 -14.58
N THR A 71 -0.52 8.37 -13.42
CA THR A 71 -0.53 9.83 -13.26
C THR A 71 0.87 10.42 -13.41
N ALA A 72 1.88 9.83 -12.75
CA ALA A 72 3.28 10.25 -12.87
C ALA A 72 3.81 10.08 -14.31
N ALA A 73 3.45 8.97 -14.95
CA ALA A 73 3.79 8.72 -16.37
C ALA A 73 3.23 9.80 -17.31
N TYR A 74 1.96 10.19 -17.13
CA TYR A 74 1.38 11.26 -17.95
C TYR A 74 2.07 12.60 -17.73
N ILE A 75 2.37 12.96 -16.48
CA ILE A 75 3.09 14.19 -16.17
C ILE A 75 4.45 14.21 -16.83
N GLU A 76 5.24 13.13 -16.70
CA GLU A 76 6.56 13.01 -17.34
C GLU A 76 6.45 13.10 -18.87
N ALA A 77 5.45 12.43 -19.47
CA ALA A 77 5.22 12.49 -20.92
C ALA A 77 4.99 13.93 -21.40
N TYR A 78 4.15 14.68 -20.69
CA TYR A 78 3.87 16.08 -21.01
C TYR A 78 5.10 16.98 -20.84
N GLU A 79 5.89 16.76 -19.80
CA GLU A 79 7.09 17.57 -19.56
C GLU A 79 8.22 17.29 -20.54
N ILE A 80 8.29 16.08 -21.10
CA ILE A 80 9.22 15.74 -22.20
C ILE A 80 8.73 16.34 -23.51
N ASP A 81 7.43 16.23 -23.81
CA ASP A 81 6.81 16.75 -25.03
C ASP A 81 5.41 17.29 -24.75
N HIS A 82 5.27 18.61 -24.70
CA HIS A 82 3.99 19.28 -24.46
C HIS A 82 2.91 18.97 -25.53
N ASN A 83 3.27 18.36 -26.64
CA ASN A 83 2.36 17.93 -27.70
C ASN A 83 2.15 16.41 -27.74
N VAL A 84 2.60 15.69 -26.70
CA VAL A 84 2.46 14.25 -26.65
C VAL A 84 1.00 13.83 -26.75
N ASP A 85 0.74 12.89 -27.67
CA ASP A 85 -0.59 12.31 -27.85
C ASP A 85 -0.72 11.07 -26.96
N ALA A 86 -1.09 11.28 -25.69
CA ALA A 86 -1.26 10.23 -24.70
C ALA A 86 -2.72 10.08 -24.29
N VAL A 87 -3.24 8.85 -24.34
CA VAL A 87 -4.57 8.49 -23.83
C VAL A 87 -4.45 7.72 -22.52
N ILE A 88 -5.35 8.00 -21.57
CA ILE A 88 -5.40 7.34 -20.26
C ILE A 88 -6.76 6.66 -20.13
N TYR A 89 -6.75 5.35 -19.89
CA TYR A 89 -7.92 4.55 -19.59
C TYR A 89 -7.93 4.11 -18.13
N ASP A 90 -9.04 4.31 -17.44
CA ASP A 90 -9.26 3.77 -16.09
C ASP A 90 -10.61 3.08 -16.01
N LYS A 91 -10.65 1.92 -15.32
CA LYS A 91 -11.89 1.15 -15.21
C LYS A 91 -12.83 1.61 -14.09
N SER A 92 -12.32 2.39 -13.13
CA SER A 92 -13.12 3.03 -12.10
C SER A 92 -13.94 4.18 -12.68
N ASP A 93 -14.99 4.57 -12.00
CA ASP A 93 -15.60 5.86 -12.21
C ASP A 93 -14.69 7.00 -11.65
N GLU A 94 -14.95 8.23 -12.02
CA GLU A 94 -14.14 9.37 -11.60
C GLU A 94 -14.11 9.56 -10.07
N ALA A 95 -15.22 9.24 -9.41
CA ALA A 95 -15.31 9.38 -7.96
C ALA A 95 -14.45 8.35 -7.20
N ASN A 96 -14.12 7.24 -7.83
CA ASN A 96 -13.36 6.13 -7.27
C ASN A 96 -11.98 5.95 -7.93
N ALA A 97 -11.51 6.94 -8.69
CA ALA A 97 -10.20 6.91 -9.33
C ALA A 97 -9.04 7.04 -8.32
N GLY A 98 -7.85 6.61 -8.74
CA GLY A 98 -6.62 6.71 -7.94
C GLY A 98 -6.07 5.37 -7.46
N GLY A 99 -6.79 4.28 -7.68
CA GLY A 99 -6.34 2.93 -7.34
C GLY A 99 -5.95 2.77 -5.87
N GLN A 100 -4.88 2.05 -5.58
CA GLN A 100 -4.39 1.86 -4.21
C GLN A 100 -3.85 3.15 -3.58
N ALA A 101 -3.44 4.12 -4.41
CA ALA A 101 -2.82 5.34 -3.90
C ALA A 101 -3.75 6.14 -2.98
N ILE A 102 -5.08 6.18 -3.25
CA ILE A 102 -6.02 6.90 -2.38
C ILE A 102 -6.28 6.21 -1.04
N ALA A 103 -6.07 4.90 -0.96
CA ALA A 103 -6.26 4.11 0.26
C ALA A 103 -4.99 3.97 1.10
N SER A 104 -3.86 4.49 0.61
CA SER A 104 -2.53 4.36 1.21
C SER A 104 -2.28 5.33 2.36
N GLY A 105 -1.11 5.19 3.01
CA GLY A 105 -0.65 6.10 4.07
C GLY A 105 -0.22 7.49 3.60
N GLN A 106 -0.44 7.84 2.34
CA GLN A 106 -0.23 9.17 1.76
C GLN A 106 1.19 9.74 1.94
N CYS A 107 2.20 8.90 1.88
CA CYS A 107 3.59 9.29 2.07
C CYS A 107 4.52 8.61 1.06
N VAL A 108 5.69 9.19 0.88
CA VAL A 108 6.82 8.67 0.10
C VAL A 108 8.08 8.64 0.97
N ILE A 109 9.02 7.76 0.65
CA ILE A 109 10.32 7.72 1.31
C ILE A 109 11.30 8.58 0.52
N PHE A 110 12.03 9.42 1.24
CA PHE A 110 13.20 10.11 0.71
C PHE A 110 14.44 9.65 1.45
N VAL A 111 15.53 9.53 0.73
CA VAL A 111 16.81 9.07 1.23
C VAL A 111 17.87 10.14 1.00
N ASP A 112 18.75 10.37 1.97
CA ASP A 112 19.91 11.24 1.76
C ASP A 112 20.82 10.62 0.71
N PRO A 113 21.11 11.32 -0.40
CA PRO A 113 22.01 10.82 -1.43
C PRO A 113 23.43 10.48 -0.91
N ASN A 114 23.84 11.10 0.20
CA ASN A 114 25.14 10.85 0.82
C ASN A 114 25.18 9.59 1.70
N ASP A 115 24.03 8.97 1.98
CA ASP A 115 23.91 7.80 2.87
C ASP A 115 23.18 6.62 2.22
N LEU A 116 23.32 6.46 0.90
CA LEU A 116 22.64 5.41 0.13
C LEU A 116 22.98 3.99 0.59
N GLU A 117 24.21 3.71 1.04
CA GLU A 117 24.61 2.35 1.40
C GLU A 117 23.91 1.84 2.66
N THR A 118 23.63 2.71 3.64
CA THR A 118 22.83 2.32 4.80
C THR A 118 21.40 2.00 4.41
N TRP A 119 20.81 2.82 3.53
CA TRP A 119 19.48 2.56 2.97
C TRP A 119 19.42 1.26 2.19
N ARG A 120 20.41 1.00 1.34
CA ARG A 120 20.51 -0.26 0.58
C ARG A 120 20.60 -1.47 1.48
N THR A 121 21.32 -1.37 2.59
CA THR A 121 21.40 -2.43 3.60
C THR A 121 20.02 -2.75 4.16
N TYR A 122 19.26 -1.74 4.51
CA TYR A 122 17.88 -1.90 5.01
C TYR A 122 16.96 -2.51 3.94
N MET A 123 16.98 -1.97 2.71
CA MET A 123 16.16 -2.45 1.60
C MET A 123 16.46 -3.91 1.24
N ARG A 124 17.71 -4.36 1.30
CA ARG A 124 18.03 -5.77 1.08
C ARG A 124 17.37 -6.66 2.12
N ALA A 125 17.47 -6.28 3.41
CA ALA A 125 16.82 -7.02 4.49
C ALA A 125 15.29 -7.09 4.34
N MET A 126 14.68 -6.02 3.86
CA MET A 126 13.23 -5.99 3.59
C MET A 126 12.81 -6.95 2.49
N ASN A 127 13.62 -7.08 1.46
CA ASN A 127 13.30 -7.89 0.28
C ASN A 127 13.64 -9.38 0.46
N GLU A 128 14.48 -9.75 1.42
CA GLU A 128 14.80 -11.16 1.68
C GLU A 128 13.53 -12.00 1.95
N PRO A 129 13.43 -13.22 1.39
CA PRO A 129 14.47 -13.97 0.66
C PRO A 129 14.52 -13.69 -0.86
N HIS A 130 13.78 -12.73 -1.37
CA HIS A 130 13.80 -12.40 -2.80
C HIS A 130 15.09 -11.65 -3.16
N VAL A 131 15.68 -12.03 -4.30
CA VAL A 131 16.89 -11.40 -4.81
C VAL A 131 16.52 -10.50 -5.99
N ILE A 132 16.68 -9.21 -5.79
CA ILE A 132 16.51 -8.21 -6.84
C ILE A 132 17.85 -8.08 -7.59
N PRO A 133 17.87 -8.07 -8.94
CA PRO A 133 19.09 -7.79 -9.70
C PRO A 133 19.73 -6.47 -9.27
N GLU A 134 21.06 -6.47 -9.18
CA GLU A 134 21.81 -5.33 -8.61
C GLU A 134 21.60 -4.03 -9.41
N GLU A 135 21.42 -4.11 -10.73
CA GLU A 135 21.11 -2.96 -11.55
C GLU A 135 19.76 -2.34 -11.20
N ASP A 136 18.71 -3.19 -11.11
CA ASP A 136 17.35 -2.78 -10.78
C ASP A 136 17.28 -2.19 -9.37
N PHE A 137 17.98 -2.84 -8.43
CA PHE A 137 18.05 -2.42 -7.04
C PHE A 137 18.76 -1.07 -6.86
N ASN A 138 19.90 -0.88 -7.52
CA ASN A 138 20.65 0.36 -7.47
C ASN A 138 19.90 1.51 -8.14
N TRP A 139 19.23 1.23 -9.25
CA TRP A 139 18.36 2.22 -9.90
C TRP A 139 17.28 2.71 -8.94
N LEU A 140 16.48 1.81 -8.35
CA LEU A 140 15.37 2.18 -7.47
C LEU A 140 15.84 2.99 -6.25
N THR A 141 16.93 2.55 -5.61
CA THR A 141 17.45 3.24 -4.43
C THR A 141 18.02 4.62 -4.76
N ASN A 142 18.58 4.81 -5.96
CA ASN A 142 19.00 6.12 -6.44
C ASN A 142 17.80 7.04 -6.71
N GLU A 143 16.75 6.54 -7.35
CA GLU A 143 15.53 7.32 -7.60
C GLU A 143 14.94 7.84 -6.28
N PHE A 144 14.85 7.00 -5.24
CA PHE A 144 14.37 7.41 -3.91
C PHE A 144 15.19 8.56 -3.29
N ALA A 145 16.45 8.70 -3.68
CA ALA A 145 17.33 9.76 -3.19
C ALA A 145 17.30 11.02 -4.07
N THR A 146 16.86 10.93 -5.33
CA THR A 146 17.03 12.02 -6.30
C THR A 146 15.73 12.60 -6.86
N ASP A 147 14.58 11.95 -6.64
CA ASP A 147 13.31 12.37 -7.24
C ASP A 147 12.62 13.57 -6.55
N LEU A 148 13.02 13.92 -5.34
CA LEU A 148 12.35 14.99 -4.58
C LEU A 148 12.25 16.32 -5.35
N PRO A 149 13.28 16.83 -6.03
CA PRO A 149 13.16 18.09 -6.79
C PRO A 149 12.12 18.02 -7.89
N TRP A 150 12.04 16.89 -8.60
CA TRP A 150 11.03 16.68 -9.63
C TRP A 150 9.61 16.68 -9.03
N ILE A 151 9.38 15.92 -7.93
CA ILE A 151 8.09 15.88 -7.25
C ILE A 151 7.66 17.28 -6.80
N GLN A 152 8.58 18.05 -6.21
CA GLN A 152 8.32 19.42 -5.78
C GLN A 152 7.95 20.31 -6.95
N ALA A 153 8.72 20.28 -8.04
CA ALA A 153 8.44 21.08 -9.24
C ALA A 153 7.11 20.73 -9.91
N VAL A 154 6.73 19.45 -9.90
CA VAL A 154 5.44 18.97 -10.43
C VAL A 154 4.27 19.51 -9.62
N LEU A 155 4.40 19.58 -8.30
CA LEU A 155 3.33 19.99 -7.39
C LEU A 155 3.21 21.50 -7.21
N GLU A 156 4.27 22.26 -7.44
CA GLU A 156 4.33 23.70 -7.22
C GLU A 156 3.21 24.47 -7.93
N PRO A 157 2.89 24.22 -9.22
CA PRO A 157 1.86 24.96 -9.94
C PRO A 157 0.42 24.75 -9.45
N VAL A 158 0.20 23.75 -8.60
CA VAL A 158 -1.14 23.36 -8.11
C VAL A 158 -1.31 23.54 -6.62
N ASP A 159 -0.42 24.35 -6.00
CA ASP A 159 -0.44 24.67 -4.57
C ASP A 159 -0.34 23.45 -3.65
N TYR A 160 0.31 22.40 -4.13
CA TYR A 160 0.71 21.26 -3.31
C TYR A 160 2.20 21.33 -3.02
N GLU A 161 2.57 20.80 -1.88
CA GLU A 161 3.97 20.63 -1.52
C GLU A 161 4.18 19.24 -0.90
N VAL A 162 5.41 18.76 -1.00
CA VAL A 162 5.88 17.60 -0.27
C VAL A 162 7.01 18.06 0.63
N GLY A 163 6.85 17.83 1.94
CA GLY A 163 7.86 18.17 2.92
C GLY A 163 8.72 16.95 3.25
N TYR A 164 10.02 17.14 3.20
CA TYR A 164 11.00 16.28 3.84
C TYR A 164 11.48 17.03 5.07
N SER A 165 12.51 17.25 5.54
CA SER A 165 12.87 18.00 6.73
C SER A 165 12.33 19.45 6.69
N GLY A 166 11.82 19.92 7.78
CA GLY A 166 11.29 21.29 7.93
C GLY A 166 9.93 21.54 7.30
N GLY A 167 9.43 20.66 6.46
CA GLY A 167 8.20 20.86 5.71
C GLY A 167 7.18 19.74 5.75
N GLY A 168 7.17 18.85 6.74
CA GLY A 168 6.13 17.83 6.85
C GLY A 168 6.60 16.39 6.78
N ALA A 169 7.89 16.11 7.03
CA ALA A 169 8.29 14.76 7.34
C ALA A 169 7.67 14.36 8.68
N LEU A 170 6.72 13.47 8.66
CA LEU A 170 6.30 12.78 9.87
C LEU A 170 7.31 11.67 10.14
N ARG A 171 7.99 11.77 11.26
CA ARG A 171 8.81 10.69 11.77
C ARG A 171 7.91 9.76 12.58
N TRP A 172 7.61 8.60 12.03
CA TRP A 172 6.82 7.57 12.73
C TRP A 172 7.63 6.89 13.84
N GLY A 173 8.88 7.29 14.07
CA GLY A 173 9.78 6.65 15.02
C GLY A 173 10.00 5.18 14.69
N THR A 174 10.36 4.39 15.71
CA THR A 174 10.59 2.94 15.57
C THR A 174 9.32 2.12 15.43
N LEU A 175 8.15 2.72 15.55
CA LEU A 175 6.86 2.01 15.58
C LEU A 175 6.48 1.37 14.25
N LEU A 176 6.92 1.96 13.14
CA LEU A 176 6.63 1.47 11.78
C LEU A 176 7.87 0.89 11.08
N VAL A 177 8.91 0.60 11.82
CA VAL A 177 10.19 0.11 11.32
C VAL A 177 10.32 -1.37 11.63
N GLU A 178 10.45 -2.22 10.61
CA GLU A 178 10.61 -3.67 10.78
C GLU A 178 11.91 -4.03 11.51
N PHE A 179 12.99 -3.32 11.18
CA PHE A 179 14.33 -3.58 11.68
C PHE A 179 14.91 -2.31 12.32
N PRO A 180 14.47 -1.92 13.53
CA PRO A 180 14.88 -0.66 14.15
C PRO A 180 16.38 -0.57 14.42
N ASP A 181 17.08 -1.69 14.54
CA ASP A 181 18.51 -1.76 14.82
C ASP A 181 19.40 -1.81 13.57
N LEU A 182 18.78 -1.90 12.37
CA LEU A 182 19.55 -1.93 11.13
C LEU A 182 19.93 -0.53 10.65
N PRO A 183 21.14 -0.37 10.04
CA PRO A 183 21.45 0.83 9.28
C PRO A 183 20.35 1.14 8.24
N GLY A 184 19.95 2.41 8.14
CA GLY A 184 18.87 2.84 7.22
C GLY A 184 17.46 2.85 7.84
N ALA A 185 17.29 2.35 9.06
CA ALA A 185 16.02 2.41 9.78
C ALA A 185 15.48 3.84 9.95
N ASN A 186 16.38 4.82 10.11
CA ASN A 186 16.04 6.23 10.21
C ASN A 186 15.31 6.79 8.97
N PHE A 187 15.60 6.28 7.77
CA PHE A 187 14.90 6.70 6.55
C PHE A 187 13.46 6.20 6.52
N VAL A 188 13.22 4.99 7.00
CA VAL A 188 11.88 4.43 7.11
C VAL A 188 11.01 5.20 8.10
N GLY A 189 11.60 5.66 9.19
CA GLY A 189 10.92 6.48 10.19
C GLY A 189 10.67 7.92 9.74
N ALA A 190 11.27 8.37 8.63
CA ALA A 190 11.13 9.73 8.10
C ALA A 190 10.51 9.67 6.70
N THR A 191 9.24 9.99 6.57
CA THR A 191 8.53 9.99 5.30
C THR A 191 8.10 11.39 4.88
N GLY A 192 8.15 11.66 3.58
CA GLY A 192 7.61 12.90 3.02
C GLY A 192 6.10 12.79 2.87
N HIS A 193 5.37 13.78 3.40
CA HIS A 193 3.92 13.88 3.28
C HIS A 193 3.53 15.00 2.33
N PHE A 194 2.42 14.80 1.67
CA PHE A 194 1.85 15.74 0.71
C PHE A 194 0.90 16.68 1.45
N ARG A 195 0.99 17.96 1.13
CA ARG A 195 0.15 18.98 1.72
C ARG A 195 -0.44 19.88 0.65
N ASP A 196 -1.75 20.08 0.70
CA ASP A 196 -2.40 21.21 0.03
C ASP A 196 -2.08 22.47 0.84
N LYS A 197 -1.45 23.47 0.24
CA LYS A 197 -1.07 24.73 0.93
C LYS A 197 -2.28 25.47 1.50
N ASN A 198 -3.45 25.23 0.94
CA ASN A 198 -4.71 25.82 1.38
C ASN A 198 -5.51 24.95 2.36
N GLY A 199 -5.17 23.66 2.49
CA GLY A 199 -5.94 22.65 3.24
C GLY A 199 -5.21 21.93 4.37
N GLY A 200 -3.90 22.14 4.52
CA GLY A 200 -3.08 21.46 5.51
C GLY A 200 -2.62 20.06 5.10
N LEU A 201 -2.08 19.28 6.04
CA LEU A 201 -1.66 17.90 5.79
C LEU A 201 -2.85 17.05 5.40
N SER A 202 -2.81 16.43 4.23
CA SER A 202 -3.90 15.60 3.77
C SER A 202 -3.54 14.12 3.89
N PHE A 203 -3.81 13.55 5.04
CA PHE A 203 -3.92 12.11 5.21
C PHE A 203 -5.26 11.60 4.68
N GLU A 204 -6.27 12.45 4.69
CA GLU A 204 -7.62 12.12 4.29
C GLU A 204 -7.78 12.21 2.77
N ASN A 205 -8.65 11.37 2.23
CA ASN A 205 -9.09 11.41 0.82
C ASN A 205 -7.96 11.32 -0.22
N GLY A 206 -6.91 10.53 0.05
CA GLY A 206 -5.88 10.26 -0.96
C GLY A 206 -4.99 11.45 -1.30
N GLY A 207 -4.61 12.25 -0.32
CA GLY A 207 -3.88 13.51 -0.51
C GLY A 207 -2.66 13.48 -1.41
N CYS A 208 -1.87 12.40 -1.35
CA CYS A 208 -0.73 12.22 -2.24
C CYS A 208 -1.18 12.12 -3.70
N TRP A 209 -2.11 11.21 -4.01
CA TRP A 209 -2.62 11.06 -5.36
C TRP A 209 -3.41 12.30 -5.81
N ASN A 210 -4.17 12.96 -4.93
CA ASN A 210 -4.90 14.18 -5.28
C ASN A 210 -3.98 15.31 -5.76
N GLY A 211 -2.79 15.45 -5.15
CA GLY A 211 -1.77 16.40 -5.62
C GLY A 211 -1.30 16.08 -7.04
N PHE A 212 -1.02 14.81 -7.29
CA PHE A 212 -0.63 14.34 -8.62
C PHE A 212 -1.75 14.43 -9.66
N ASP A 213 -3.01 14.11 -9.30
CA ASP A 213 -4.17 14.29 -10.18
C ASP A 213 -4.34 15.77 -10.56
N LYS A 214 -4.26 16.70 -9.59
CA LYS A 214 -4.29 18.13 -9.88
C LYS A 214 -3.14 18.53 -10.81
N ALA A 215 -1.93 18.04 -10.58
CA ALA A 215 -0.77 18.33 -11.39
C ALA A 215 -0.89 17.79 -12.83
N ALA A 216 -1.44 16.58 -13.00
CA ALA A 216 -1.71 16.00 -14.32
C ALA A 216 -2.81 16.76 -15.06
N ARG A 217 -3.90 17.12 -14.39
CA ARG A 217 -4.99 17.92 -14.99
C ARG A 217 -4.54 19.34 -15.34
N TYR A 218 -3.69 19.97 -14.56
CA TYR A 218 -3.03 21.24 -14.89
C TYR A 218 -2.28 21.16 -16.21
N ARG A 219 -1.68 19.99 -16.51
CA ARG A 219 -0.97 19.66 -17.76
C ARG A 219 -1.89 19.11 -18.86
N GLY A 220 -3.19 19.14 -18.65
CA GLY A 220 -4.18 18.77 -19.65
C GLY A 220 -4.62 17.32 -19.67
N ALA A 221 -4.29 16.52 -18.66
CA ALA A 221 -4.76 15.14 -18.56
C ALA A 221 -6.29 15.05 -18.60
N LYS A 222 -6.81 14.13 -19.40
CA LYS A 222 -8.24 13.83 -19.53
C LYS A 222 -8.46 12.32 -19.46
N PRO A 223 -8.36 11.72 -18.25
CA PRO A 223 -8.57 10.29 -18.11
C PRO A 223 -9.98 9.88 -18.54
N LEU A 224 -10.07 8.78 -19.26
CA LEU A 224 -11.32 8.16 -19.66
C LEU A 224 -11.70 7.12 -18.61
N TYR A 225 -12.63 7.49 -17.74
CA TYR A 225 -13.14 6.65 -16.67
C TYR A 225 -14.17 5.64 -17.17
N GLU A 226 -14.42 4.56 -16.43
CA GLU A 226 -15.27 3.44 -16.81
C GLU A 226 -14.87 2.80 -18.14
N HIS A 227 -13.60 3.00 -18.55
CA HIS A 227 -12.96 2.47 -19.74
C HIS A 227 -12.00 1.34 -19.34
N GLN A 228 -12.51 0.12 -19.27
CA GLN A 228 -11.72 -1.04 -18.86
C GLN A 228 -10.86 -1.57 -20.00
N VAL A 229 -9.55 -1.56 -19.86
CA VAL A 229 -8.66 -2.31 -20.74
C VAL A 229 -8.86 -3.80 -20.47
N ILE A 230 -9.29 -4.54 -21.49
CA ILE A 230 -9.68 -5.95 -21.35
C ILE A 230 -8.72 -6.92 -22.05
N CYS A 231 -7.87 -6.44 -22.94
CA CYS A 231 -6.85 -7.25 -23.59
C CYS A 231 -5.76 -6.39 -24.19
N LEU A 232 -4.60 -7.00 -24.39
CA LEU A 232 -3.52 -6.48 -25.24
C LEU A 232 -3.75 -6.93 -26.68
N VAL A 233 -3.27 -6.14 -27.62
CA VAL A 233 -3.25 -6.47 -29.04
C VAL A 233 -1.80 -6.61 -29.48
N GLN A 234 -1.41 -7.83 -29.92
CA GLN A 234 -0.05 -8.19 -30.28
C GLN A 234 0.01 -8.65 -31.74
N ASP A 235 1.02 -8.22 -32.48
CA ASP A 235 1.34 -8.79 -33.78
C ASP A 235 1.85 -10.24 -33.62
N ALA A 236 1.16 -11.19 -34.25
CA ALA A 236 1.45 -12.61 -34.09
C ALA A 236 2.84 -13.03 -34.65
N ILE A 237 3.43 -12.23 -35.54
CA ILE A 237 4.71 -12.51 -36.21
C ILE A 237 5.86 -11.87 -35.43
N THR A 238 5.80 -10.54 -35.25
CA THR A 238 6.88 -9.76 -34.59
C THR A 238 6.85 -9.89 -33.07
N LYS A 239 5.71 -10.32 -32.50
CA LYS A 239 5.46 -10.35 -31.05
C LYS A 239 5.42 -8.98 -30.38
N LYS A 240 5.41 -7.91 -31.15
CA LYS A 240 5.25 -6.55 -30.65
C LYS A 240 3.82 -6.33 -30.13
N VAL A 241 3.69 -5.74 -28.97
CA VAL A 241 2.41 -5.21 -28.47
C VAL A 241 2.14 -3.89 -29.19
N GLU A 242 1.05 -3.83 -29.94
CA GLU A 242 0.70 -2.68 -30.77
C GLU A 242 -0.42 -1.83 -30.20
N GLY A 243 -1.13 -2.31 -29.17
CA GLY A 243 -2.23 -1.57 -28.58
C GLY A 243 -3.07 -2.39 -27.62
N VAL A 244 -4.29 -1.94 -27.38
CA VAL A 244 -5.22 -2.52 -26.38
C VAL A 244 -6.64 -2.60 -26.92
N GLY A 245 -7.42 -3.52 -26.37
CA GLY A 245 -8.88 -3.51 -26.46
C GLY A 245 -9.48 -2.92 -25.20
N VAL A 246 -10.40 -1.97 -25.35
CA VAL A 246 -11.00 -1.20 -24.28
C VAL A 246 -12.51 -1.36 -24.30
N LYS A 247 -13.09 -1.82 -23.20
CA LYS A 247 -14.53 -1.88 -22.99
C LYS A 247 -15.02 -0.55 -22.43
N LYS A 248 -15.97 0.08 -23.11
CA LYS A 248 -16.59 1.36 -22.73
C LYS A 248 -17.76 1.18 -21.77
N PRO A 249 -18.27 2.26 -21.15
CA PRO A 249 -19.44 2.23 -20.26
C PRO A 249 -20.69 1.64 -20.91
N ASP A 250 -20.87 1.84 -22.22
CA ASP A 250 -22.00 1.31 -22.98
C ASP A 250 -21.86 -0.19 -23.33
N GLY A 251 -20.76 -0.83 -22.90
CA GLY A 251 -20.44 -2.23 -23.17
C GLY A 251 -19.79 -2.48 -24.52
N SER A 252 -19.69 -1.50 -25.41
CA SER A 252 -18.96 -1.63 -26.67
C SER A 252 -17.46 -1.74 -26.44
N VAL A 253 -16.74 -2.35 -27.38
CA VAL A 253 -15.29 -2.49 -27.32
C VAL A 253 -14.69 -1.69 -28.47
N ILE A 254 -13.68 -0.88 -28.16
CA ILE A 254 -12.83 -0.21 -29.12
C ILE A 254 -11.40 -0.75 -29.06
N TYR A 255 -10.67 -0.63 -30.16
CA TYR A 255 -9.26 -1.00 -30.22
C TYR A 255 -8.41 0.25 -30.46
N THR A 256 -7.51 0.51 -29.51
CA THR A 256 -6.63 1.68 -29.50
C THR A 256 -5.20 1.26 -29.80
N LYS A 257 -4.62 1.84 -30.87
CA LYS A 257 -3.24 1.58 -31.25
C LYS A 257 -2.27 2.51 -30.53
N ALA A 258 -1.13 1.98 -30.11
CA ALA A 258 -0.03 2.71 -29.49
C ALA A 258 1.17 2.78 -30.46
N ARG A 259 1.56 3.98 -30.90
CA ARG A 259 2.71 4.16 -31.80
C ARG A 259 4.03 3.88 -31.09
N LYS A 260 4.17 4.29 -29.82
CA LYS A 260 5.39 4.21 -29.02
C LYS A 260 5.36 3.11 -27.96
N GLY A 261 4.20 2.88 -27.33
CA GLY A 261 4.05 1.81 -26.34
C GLY A 261 2.77 1.85 -25.54
N VAL A 262 2.48 0.71 -24.93
CA VAL A 262 1.41 0.49 -23.96
C VAL A 262 2.03 0.40 -22.58
N LEU A 263 1.57 1.22 -21.65
CA LEU A 263 1.96 1.19 -20.24
C LEU A 263 0.84 0.54 -19.40
N LEU A 264 1.13 -0.59 -18.76
CA LEU A 264 0.30 -1.18 -17.74
C LEU A 264 0.63 -0.54 -16.38
N ALA A 265 -0.25 0.33 -15.88
CA ALA A 265 -0.19 0.97 -14.57
C ALA A 265 -1.41 0.54 -13.73
N THR A 266 -1.77 -0.75 -13.81
CA THR A 266 -3.05 -1.31 -13.36
C THR A 266 -3.06 -1.76 -11.91
N GLY A 267 -1.95 -1.58 -11.19
CA GLY A 267 -1.77 -2.10 -9.83
C GLY A 267 -1.61 -3.62 -9.77
N GLY A 268 -1.64 -4.18 -8.57
CA GLY A 268 -1.51 -5.60 -8.30
C GLY A 268 -2.79 -6.41 -8.58
N TYR A 269 -3.04 -7.42 -7.73
CA TYR A 269 -4.20 -8.33 -7.87
C TYR A 269 -4.93 -8.58 -6.54
N GLU A 270 -4.77 -7.74 -5.56
CA GLU A 270 -5.32 -7.89 -4.21
C GLU A 270 -6.86 -7.90 -4.16
N GLY A 271 -7.52 -7.39 -5.18
CA GLY A 271 -8.97 -7.50 -5.35
C GLY A 271 -9.42 -8.80 -6.05
N ASP A 272 -8.51 -9.65 -6.52
CA ASP A 272 -8.80 -10.96 -7.11
C ASP A 272 -8.46 -12.08 -6.13
N MET A 273 -9.45 -12.50 -5.34
CA MET A 273 -9.25 -13.54 -4.32
C MET A 273 -8.86 -14.90 -4.90
N ASP A 274 -9.19 -15.21 -6.16
CA ASP A 274 -8.78 -16.45 -6.78
C ASP A 274 -7.29 -16.42 -7.14
N MET A 275 -6.79 -15.33 -7.69
CA MET A 275 -5.34 -15.12 -7.88
C MET A 275 -4.63 -15.15 -6.53
N TYR A 276 -5.19 -14.46 -5.54
CA TYR A 276 -4.58 -14.43 -4.22
C TYR A 276 -4.43 -15.85 -3.63
N ARG A 277 -5.47 -16.67 -3.65
CA ARG A 277 -5.44 -18.07 -3.18
C ARG A 277 -4.41 -18.91 -3.91
N GLN A 278 -4.26 -18.72 -5.23
CA GLN A 278 -3.34 -19.49 -6.04
C GLN A 278 -1.87 -19.18 -5.73
N PHE A 279 -1.54 -17.92 -5.49
CA PHE A 279 -0.17 -17.49 -5.29
C PHE A 279 0.25 -17.37 -3.83
N ASN A 280 -0.65 -17.02 -2.93
CA ASN A 280 -0.35 -16.75 -1.52
C ASN A 280 -0.97 -17.76 -0.54
N GLY A 281 -1.88 -18.61 -0.98
CA GLY A 281 -2.37 -19.75 -0.19
C GLY A 281 -3.35 -19.43 0.95
N GLY A 282 -3.95 -18.24 0.99
CA GLY A 282 -4.93 -17.86 2.00
C GLY A 282 -6.37 -17.84 1.48
N ASP A 283 -7.36 -18.08 2.33
CA ASP A 283 -8.78 -18.01 1.96
C ASP A 283 -9.57 -16.94 2.72
N ARG A 284 -8.99 -16.32 3.75
CA ARG A 284 -9.61 -15.27 4.58
C ARG A 284 -8.76 -14.02 4.67
N ILE A 285 -8.05 -13.67 3.60
CA ILE A 285 -7.32 -12.42 3.50
C ILE A 285 -8.10 -11.51 2.58
N TYR A 286 -8.28 -10.26 3.00
CA TYR A 286 -9.14 -9.31 2.31
C TYR A 286 -8.35 -8.10 1.84
N ASN A 287 -8.81 -7.48 0.76
CA ASN A 287 -8.25 -6.23 0.28
C ASN A 287 -8.64 -5.07 1.22
N ALA A 288 -7.68 -4.27 1.64
CA ALA A 288 -7.91 -3.02 2.36
C ALA A 288 -7.92 -1.79 1.45
N GLY A 289 -7.46 -1.97 0.22
CA GLY A 289 -7.36 -0.89 -0.76
C GLY A 289 -8.51 -0.89 -1.77
N SER A 290 -8.24 -0.35 -2.95
CA SER A 290 -9.24 -0.19 -4.00
C SER A 290 -9.81 -1.53 -4.48
N PRO A 291 -11.15 -1.69 -4.55
CA PRO A 291 -11.78 -2.89 -5.08
C PRO A 291 -11.59 -3.03 -6.61
N TYR A 292 -11.10 -1.98 -7.27
CA TYR A 292 -10.86 -2.00 -8.71
C TYR A 292 -9.54 -2.66 -9.12
N VAL A 293 -8.66 -2.99 -8.17
CA VAL A 293 -7.37 -3.63 -8.45
C VAL A 293 -7.53 -5.15 -8.49
N THR A 294 -7.87 -5.69 -9.66
CA THR A 294 -8.29 -7.09 -9.86
C THR A 294 -7.34 -7.90 -10.75
N GLY A 295 -6.07 -7.49 -10.87
CA GLY A 295 -5.05 -8.25 -11.58
C GLY A 295 -5.22 -8.31 -13.11
N ASP A 296 -5.96 -7.38 -13.71
CA ASP A 296 -6.22 -7.43 -15.16
C ASP A 296 -4.91 -7.33 -15.96
N GLY A 297 -4.01 -6.40 -15.60
CA GLY A 297 -2.70 -6.27 -16.22
C GLY A 297 -1.84 -7.53 -16.02
N VAL A 298 -1.79 -8.07 -14.81
CA VAL A 298 -1.04 -9.30 -14.51
C VAL A 298 -1.52 -10.47 -15.38
N LYS A 299 -2.84 -10.62 -15.56
CA LYS A 299 -3.43 -11.66 -16.44
C LYS A 299 -3.05 -11.45 -17.92
N MET A 300 -2.93 -10.20 -18.36
CA MET A 300 -2.46 -9.87 -19.71
C MET A 300 -0.98 -10.22 -19.89
N GLU A 301 -0.13 -9.88 -18.92
CA GLU A 301 1.29 -10.24 -18.89
C GLU A 301 1.49 -11.76 -18.88
N MET A 302 0.74 -12.48 -18.04
CA MET A 302 0.74 -13.95 -18.02
C MET A 302 0.39 -14.55 -19.39
N ALA A 303 -0.61 -13.99 -20.05
CA ALA A 303 -1.07 -14.48 -21.36
C ALA A 303 -0.05 -14.24 -22.48
N LEU A 304 0.81 -13.23 -22.35
CA LEU A 304 1.95 -12.99 -23.24
C LEU A 304 3.15 -13.87 -22.96
N GLY A 305 3.19 -14.60 -21.84
CA GLY A 305 4.33 -15.38 -21.40
C GLY A 305 5.44 -14.53 -20.78
N ALA A 306 5.10 -13.40 -20.19
CA ALA A 306 6.04 -12.58 -19.44
C ALA A 306 6.62 -13.33 -18.25
N GLN A 307 7.84 -12.98 -17.85
CA GLN A 307 8.50 -13.52 -16.67
C GLN A 307 7.84 -12.97 -15.41
N LEU A 308 7.03 -13.78 -14.74
CA LEU A 308 6.42 -13.40 -13.46
C LEU A 308 7.43 -13.51 -12.33
N TRP A 309 7.34 -12.59 -11.37
CA TRP A 309 8.08 -12.64 -10.12
C TRP A 309 7.28 -12.05 -8.97
N HIS A 310 7.74 -12.24 -7.72
CA HIS A 310 7.16 -11.70 -6.49
C HIS A 310 5.65 -11.96 -6.34
N MET A 311 5.14 -13.03 -6.97
CA MET A 311 3.70 -13.36 -6.94
C MET A 311 3.22 -13.74 -5.54
N ASP A 312 4.12 -14.16 -4.66
CA ASP A 312 3.90 -14.40 -3.23
C ASP A 312 4.15 -13.14 -2.37
N GLY A 313 4.60 -12.04 -2.98
CA GLY A 313 4.85 -10.77 -2.31
C GLY A 313 3.54 -10.11 -1.95
N GLN A 314 3.31 -9.97 -0.66
CA GLN A 314 2.13 -9.32 -0.10
C GLN A 314 2.56 -8.26 0.89
N THR A 315 1.92 -7.10 0.78
CA THR A 315 2.16 -6.00 1.69
C THR A 315 1.00 -5.86 2.64
N MET A 316 1.28 -6.07 3.87
CA MET A 316 0.37 -5.82 4.97
C MET A 316 0.75 -4.52 5.61
N SER A 317 0.19 -3.41 5.16
CA SER A 317 0.61 -2.10 5.67
C SER A 317 0.22 -1.87 7.12
N CYS A 318 -0.78 -2.58 7.62
CA CYS A 318 -1.33 -2.31 8.94
C CYS A 318 -1.33 -3.53 9.85
N GLY A 319 -0.49 -4.48 9.54
CA GLY A 319 -0.43 -5.73 10.27
C GLY A 319 -1.38 -6.79 9.73
N TYR A 320 -0.97 -8.01 9.93
CA TYR A 320 -1.76 -9.18 9.67
C TYR A 320 -2.95 -9.15 10.64
N PHE A 321 -4.13 -9.27 10.38
CA PHE A 321 -5.28 -9.27 11.31
C PHE A 321 -5.76 -7.94 11.85
N HIS A 322 -5.25 -6.83 11.40
CA HIS A 322 -5.80 -5.54 11.82
C HIS A 322 -6.89 -5.02 10.87
N GLY A 323 -7.39 -5.88 9.97
CA GLY A 323 -8.53 -5.57 9.12
C GLY A 323 -9.85 -5.90 9.81
N ILE A 324 -10.80 -4.99 9.73
CA ILE A 324 -12.18 -5.21 10.20
C ILE A 324 -13.07 -5.37 8.97
N LYS A 325 -13.58 -6.61 8.76
CA LYS A 325 -14.46 -6.94 7.65
C LYS A 325 -15.92 -6.91 8.10
N VAL A 326 -16.69 -6.06 7.46
CA VAL A 326 -18.12 -5.93 7.72
C VAL A 326 -18.93 -6.30 6.48
N PRO A 327 -20.22 -6.69 6.61
CA PRO A 327 -21.03 -7.16 5.48
C PRO A 327 -21.24 -6.11 4.38
N ASP A 328 -21.28 -4.82 4.74
CA ASP A 328 -21.67 -3.74 3.85
C ASP A 328 -20.54 -3.29 2.89
N PHE A 329 -19.30 -3.77 3.09
CA PHE A 329 -18.14 -3.40 2.28
C PHE A 329 -17.40 -4.63 1.76
N GLU A 330 -16.97 -4.58 0.51
CA GLU A 330 -16.12 -5.63 -0.08
C GLU A 330 -14.70 -5.60 0.50
N THR A 331 -14.20 -4.41 0.81
CA THR A 331 -12.88 -4.16 1.40
C THR A 331 -12.97 -4.03 2.93
N THR A 332 -11.82 -4.04 3.59
CA THR A 332 -11.76 -3.94 5.06
C THR A 332 -11.54 -2.51 5.51
N PHE A 333 -12.06 -2.18 6.67
CA PHE A 333 -11.53 -1.11 7.51
C PHE A 333 -10.21 -1.55 8.13
N ILE A 334 -9.41 -0.61 8.60
CA ILE A 334 -8.18 -0.87 9.35
C ILE A 334 -8.42 -0.51 10.81
N ARG A 335 -8.13 -1.44 11.72
CA ARG A 335 -8.21 -1.18 13.17
C ARG A 335 -7.29 -0.02 13.56
N GLN A 336 -7.62 0.69 14.62
CA GLN A 336 -6.71 1.67 15.23
C GLN A 336 -5.34 1.06 15.53
N PHE A 337 -4.30 1.78 15.20
CA PHE A 337 -2.93 1.34 15.49
C PHE A 337 -2.65 1.33 16.99
N TYR A 338 -3.28 2.24 17.72
CA TYR A 338 -3.15 2.38 19.16
C TYR A 338 -4.52 2.45 19.79
N MET A 339 -4.71 1.66 20.84
CA MET A 339 -5.92 1.71 21.65
C MET A 339 -5.67 2.60 22.86
N LYS A 340 -6.52 3.62 23.05
CA LYS A 340 -6.45 4.56 24.17
C LYS A 340 -6.68 3.90 25.53
N HIS A 341 -7.41 2.78 25.55
CA HIS A 341 -7.68 2.01 26.78
C HIS A 341 -7.19 0.57 26.61
N GLY A 342 -6.50 0.05 27.63
CA GLY A 342 -5.83 -1.24 27.57
C GLY A 342 -6.68 -2.48 27.83
N ALA A 343 -7.97 -2.34 28.13
CA ALA A 343 -8.87 -3.46 28.45
C ALA A 343 -9.37 -4.19 27.20
N TRP A 344 -8.44 -4.75 26.44
CA TRP A 344 -8.70 -5.49 25.21
C TRP A 344 -7.60 -6.50 24.92
N MET A 345 -7.96 -7.54 24.19
CA MET A 345 -7.03 -8.55 23.66
C MET A 345 -7.56 -9.12 22.36
N GLU A 346 -6.71 -9.73 21.56
CA GLU A 346 -7.09 -10.54 20.41
C GLU A 346 -7.01 -12.02 20.73
N VAL A 347 -8.02 -12.78 20.33
CA VAL A 347 -8.07 -14.23 20.51
C VAL A 347 -8.25 -14.96 19.19
N ALA A 348 -7.50 -16.05 19.03
CA ALA A 348 -7.56 -16.95 17.88
C ALA A 348 -8.83 -17.80 17.86
N ALA A 349 -8.92 -18.73 16.91
CA ALA A 349 -10.06 -19.64 16.76
C ALA A 349 -10.38 -20.45 18.02
N ASP A 350 -9.36 -20.82 18.78
CA ASP A 350 -9.47 -21.58 20.05
C ASP A 350 -9.83 -20.73 21.27
N GLY A 351 -9.94 -19.41 21.10
CA GLY A 351 -10.27 -18.49 22.20
C GLY A 351 -9.07 -18.05 23.04
N THR A 352 -7.83 -18.32 22.60
CA THR A 352 -6.60 -17.92 23.30
C THR A 352 -5.84 -16.83 22.56
N ARG A 353 -5.08 -16.01 23.28
CA ARG A 353 -4.08 -15.09 22.73
C ARG A 353 -2.96 -15.89 22.05
N TYR A 354 -2.31 -15.32 21.05
CA TYR A 354 -1.30 -16.03 20.26
C TYR A 354 -0.09 -15.16 19.85
N TYR A 355 -0.11 -13.85 20.19
CA TYR A 355 0.98 -12.90 19.95
C TYR A 355 0.78 -11.61 20.76
N ASN A 356 1.70 -10.65 20.62
CA ASN A 356 1.58 -9.31 21.21
C ASN A 356 0.73 -8.41 20.30
N GLU A 357 -0.56 -8.33 20.59
CA GLU A 357 -1.55 -7.63 19.77
C GLU A 357 -1.44 -6.09 19.84
N ALA A 358 -0.71 -5.54 20.80
CA ALA A 358 -0.47 -4.11 20.90
C ALA A 358 0.70 -3.61 20.03
N LYS A 359 1.50 -4.51 19.47
CA LYS A 359 2.49 -4.15 18.48
C LYS A 359 1.80 -3.90 17.15
N SER A 360 1.38 -2.66 16.96
CA SER A 360 0.46 -2.23 15.92
C SER A 360 0.98 -2.35 14.50
N TYR A 361 2.27 -2.48 14.28
CA TYR A 361 2.87 -2.45 12.95
C TYR A 361 3.85 -3.58 12.70
N GLN A 362 3.67 -4.69 13.38
CA GLN A 362 4.48 -5.89 13.09
C GLN A 362 3.87 -6.65 11.93
N ARG A 363 4.45 -6.49 10.76
CA ARG A 363 4.10 -7.28 9.56
C ARG A 363 4.47 -8.73 9.69
N GLN A 364 5.21 -9.06 10.72
CA GLN A 364 5.72 -10.39 11.02
C GLN A 364 5.00 -11.09 12.17
N HIS A 365 3.98 -10.48 12.79
CA HIS A 365 3.35 -11.05 13.98
C HIS A 365 2.66 -12.41 13.73
N MET A 366 2.40 -12.76 12.49
CA MET A 366 1.92 -14.07 12.11
C MET A 366 3.01 -14.97 11.55
N LYS A 367 4.27 -14.56 11.65
CA LYS A 367 5.43 -15.29 11.19
C LYS A 367 6.39 -15.53 12.34
N TYR A 368 7.08 -16.66 12.32
CA TYR A 368 8.22 -16.94 13.18
C TYR A 368 9.46 -17.23 12.32
N TYR A 369 10.64 -16.96 12.87
CA TYR A 369 11.90 -17.18 12.16
C TYR A 369 12.37 -18.61 12.36
N GLU A 370 12.49 -19.38 11.28
CA GLU A 370 12.92 -20.77 11.31
C GLU A 370 13.82 -21.06 10.09
N HIS A 371 14.95 -21.74 10.32
CA HIS A 371 15.89 -22.13 9.27
C HIS A 371 16.30 -20.99 8.32
N GLY A 372 16.51 -19.80 8.85
CA GLY A 372 16.97 -18.65 8.07
C GLY A 372 15.88 -17.92 7.28
N LYS A 373 14.60 -18.19 7.54
CA LYS A 373 13.47 -17.51 6.90
C LYS A 373 12.29 -17.31 7.85
N TYR A 374 11.42 -16.38 7.49
CA TYR A 374 10.12 -16.23 8.16
C TYR A 374 9.12 -17.26 7.63
N VAL A 375 8.47 -17.95 8.56
CA VAL A 375 7.46 -18.99 8.29
C VAL A 375 6.12 -18.55 8.87
N ASP A 376 5.05 -18.65 8.08
CA ASP A 376 3.71 -18.28 8.53
C ASP A 376 3.18 -19.24 9.59
N VAL A 377 2.57 -18.70 10.63
CA VAL A 377 1.77 -19.50 11.59
C VAL A 377 0.54 -20.03 10.86
N PRO A 378 0.17 -21.31 10.99
CA PRO A 378 -0.95 -21.89 10.26
C PRO A 378 -2.26 -21.12 10.45
N ILE A 379 -2.89 -20.68 9.38
CA ILE A 379 -4.14 -19.91 9.38
C ILE A 379 -5.25 -20.63 10.16
N ALA A 380 -5.36 -21.95 10.04
CA ALA A 380 -6.36 -22.73 10.76
C ALA A 380 -6.28 -22.60 12.29
N ARG A 381 -5.10 -22.26 12.83
CA ARG A 381 -4.96 -21.98 14.27
C ARG A 381 -5.42 -20.59 14.67
N GLN A 382 -5.37 -19.66 13.73
CA GLN A 382 -5.56 -18.24 14.00
C GLN A 382 -7.01 -17.79 13.81
N GLN A 383 -7.64 -18.21 12.73
CA GLN A 383 -8.95 -17.68 12.32
C GLN A 383 -10.12 -18.58 12.71
N PRO A 384 -11.27 -18.00 13.03
CA PRO A 384 -11.56 -16.55 13.09
C PRO A 384 -10.93 -15.89 14.32
N VAL A 385 -10.31 -14.74 14.12
CA VAL A 385 -9.76 -13.88 15.18
C VAL A 385 -10.84 -12.91 15.64
N HIS A 386 -10.90 -12.63 16.94
CA HIS A 386 -11.77 -11.60 17.48
C HIS A 386 -11.00 -10.70 18.43
N MET A 387 -11.13 -9.41 18.27
CA MET A 387 -10.79 -8.44 19.30
C MET A 387 -11.89 -8.48 20.36
N ILE A 388 -11.49 -8.73 21.60
CA ILE A 388 -12.38 -8.77 22.78
C ILE A 388 -12.06 -7.54 23.62
N MET A 389 -13.07 -6.83 24.09
CA MET A 389 -12.90 -5.63 24.92
C MET A 389 -14.03 -5.44 25.94
N ASP A 390 -13.74 -4.66 26.94
CA ASP A 390 -14.74 -4.21 27.91
C ASP A 390 -15.38 -2.86 27.54
N ASP A 391 -16.33 -2.39 28.36
CA ASP A 391 -17.08 -1.16 28.12
C ASP A 391 -16.20 0.11 28.14
N ASN A 392 -15.13 0.11 28.96
CA ASN A 392 -14.19 1.22 29.00
C ASN A 392 -13.41 1.36 27.70
N CYS A 393 -12.89 0.25 27.18
CA CYS A 393 -12.17 0.23 25.93
C CYS A 393 -13.10 0.56 24.74
N PHE A 394 -14.29 -0.01 24.71
CA PHE A 394 -15.30 0.24 23.67
C PHE A 394 -15.65 1.73 23.53
N LYS A 395 -15.76 2.45 24.63
CA LYS A 395 -16.12 3.87 24.66
C LYS A 395 -14.95 4.83 24.50
N ALA A 396 -13.72 4.34 24.59
CA ALA A 396 -12.55 5.21 24.64
C ALA A 396 -12.25 5.88 23.28
N GLN A 397 -12.62 5.25 22.17
CA GLN A 397 -12.35 5.76 20.81
C GLN A 397 -13.08 4.94 19.74
N PRO A 398 -13.19 5.47 18.50
CA PRO A 398 -13.56 4.67 17.33
C PRO A 398 -12.59 3.48 17.16
N LEU A 399 -13.10 2.31 16.78
CA LEU A 399 -12.26 1.10 16.61
C LEU A 399 -11.43 1.12 15.33
N VAL A 400 -11.79 1.93 14.35
CA VAL A 400 -11.11 1.98 13.05
C VAL A 400 -10.30 3.25 12.87
N ASN A 401 -9.28 3.13 12.05
CA ASN A 401 -8.46 4.24 11.61
C ASN A 401 -9.23 5.08 10.58
N ALA A 402 -9.21 6.40 10.72
CA ALA A 402 -9.98 7.32 9.88
C ALA A 402 -9.24 7.78 8.61
N TRP A 403 -7.97 7.41 8.42
CA TRP A 403 -7.13 7.99 7.37
C TRP A 403 -6.44 6.98 6.46
N ILE A 404 -6.65 5.67 6.66
CA ILE A 404 -6.10 4.60 5.82
C ILE A 404 -7.12 3.50 5.59
N GLY A 405 -7.12 2.93 4.40
CA GLY A 405 -8.06 1.90 3.96
C GLY A 405 -9.20 2.47 3.14
N TRP A 406 -9.60 1.71 2.11
CA TRP A 406 -10.58 2.17 1.13
C TRP A 406 -11.89 2.72 1.72
N PRO A 407 -12.56 2.05 2.68
CA PRO A 407 -13.86 2.52 3.13
C PRO A 407 -13.86 3.92 3.74
N VAL A 408 -12.72 4.37 4.29
CA VAL A 408 -12.57 5.68 4.96
C VAL A 408 -11.86 6.73 4.10
N THR A 409 -11.22 6.33 2.99
CA THR A 409 -10.43 7.25 2.14
C THR A 409 -11.00 7.44 0.74
N CYS A 410 -11.95 6.61 0.29
CA CYS A 410 -12.63 6.83 -0.98
C CYS A 410 -13.43 8.15 -0.96
N ARG A 411 -13.79 8.65 -2.14
CA ARG A 411 -14.47 9.96 -2.23
C ARG A 411 -15.89 10.02 -1.65
N ASN A 412 -16.45 8.89 -1.25
CA ASN A 412 -17.67 8.81 -0.45
C ASN A 412 -17.39 7.96 0.80
N PRO A 413 -16.57 8.48 1.73
CA PRO A 413 -16.07 7.69 2.83
C PRO A 413 -17.16 7.36 3.84
N TYR A 414 -17.03 6.18 4.44
CA TYR A 414 -17.80 5.85 5.61
C TYR A 414 -17.14 6.47 6.84
N HIS A 415 -17.91 7.27 7.56
CA HIS A 415 -17.48 7.85 8.83
C HIS A 415 -17.90 6.93 9.96
N TRP A 416 -16.93 6.25 10.55
CA TRP A 416 -17.16 5.41 11.72
C TRP A 416 -17.56 6.30 12.90
N SER A 417 -18.56 5.87 13.69
CA SER A 417 -19.05 6.69 14.81
C SER A 417 -18.00 6.84 15.92
N GLU A 418 -17.99 8.00 16.56
CA GLU A 418 -17.00 8.34 17.61
C GLU A 418 -17.06 7.40 18.82
N ASP A 419 -18.24 6.86 19.11
CA ASP A 419 -18.54 6.00 20.25
C ASP A 419 -18.88 4.57 19.85
N ASN A 420 -18.68 4.17 18.59
CA ASN A 420 -18.99 2.86 18.01
C ASN A 420 -20.48 2.45 18.09
N SER A 421 -21.38 3.35 18.45
CA SER A 421 -22.80 3.04 18.68
C SER A 421 -23.53 2.67 17.40
N VAL A 422 -23.23 3.33 16.29
CA VAL A 422 -23.84 3.06 14.98
C VAL A 422 -23.45 1.67 14.49
N GLU A 423 -22.20 1.28 14.65
CA GLU A 423 -21.65 -0.01 14.24
C GLU A 423 -22.16 -1.15 15.12
N LEU A 424 -22.42 -0.84 16.40
CA LEU A 424 -23.10 -1.77 17.29
C LEU A 424 -24.56 -1.99 16.88
N GLU A 425 -25.30 -0.93 16.55
CA GLU A 425 -26.69 -1.02 16.06
C GLU A 425 -26.77 -1.77 14.72
N LYS A 426 -25.79 -1.63 13.86
CA LYS A 426 -25.68 -2.40 12.59
C LYS A 426 -25.37 -3.88 12.83
N GLY A 427 -24.98 -4.25 14.05
CA GLY A 427 -24.58 -5.62 14.38
C GLY A 427 -23.19 -5.99 13.86
N TRP A 428 -22.35 -5.01 13.49
CA TRP A 428 -20.96 -5.24 13.13
C TRP A 428 -20.10 -5.54 14.37
N ILE A 429 -20.49 -4.97 15.51
CA ILE A 429 -19.91 -5.23 16.82
C ILE A 429 -20.89 -6.08 17.62
N ILE A 430 -20.38 -7.14 18.24
CA ILE A 430 -21.16 -8.09 19.04
C ILE A 430 -21.06 -7.66 20.51
N LYS A 431 -22.19 -7.63 21.21
CA LYS A 431 -22.30 -7.24 22.61
C LYS A 431 -22.88 -8.38 23.46
N ALA A 432 -22.35 -8.53 24.67
CA ALA A 432 -22.87 -9.46 25.68
C ALA A 432 -22.68 -8.91 27.11
N ASP A 433 -23.47 -9.41 28.06
CA ASP A 433 -23.37 -8.98 29.45
C ASP A 433 -22.26 -9.72 30.20
N THR A 434 -21.86 -10.91 29.72
CA THR A 434 -20.78 -11.72 30.30
C THR A 434 -19.79 -12.19 29.22
N ILE A 435 -18.59 -12.58 29.64
CA ILE A 435 -17.58 -13.14 28.75
C ILE A 435 -18.04 -14.48 28.16
N GLU A 436 -18.74 -15.29 28.97
CA GLU A 436 -19.26 -16.58 28.54
C GLU A 436 -20.33 -16.42 27.44
N GLU A 437 -21.27 -15.48 27.62
CA GLU A 437 -22.28 -15.15 26.63
C GLU A 437 -21.60 -14.58 25.34
N LEU A 438 -20.58 -13.76 25.49
CA LEU A 438 -19.82 -13.24 24.38
C LEU A 438 -19.16 -14.38 23.58
N ALA A 439 -18.53 -15.33 24.29
CA ALA A 439 -17.91 -16.50 23.67
C ALA A 439 -18.90 -17.31 22.84
N GLU A 440 -20.10 -17.59 23.40
CA GLU A 440 -21.17 -18.29 22.67
C GLU A 440 -21.56 -17.55 21.39
N LYS A 441 -21.75 -16.22 21.45
CA LYS A 441 -22.12 -15.39 20.30
C LYS A 441 -21.09 -15.37 19.19
N ILE A 442 -19.79 -15.46 19.52
CA ILE A 442 -18.69 -15.48 18.56
C ILE A 442 -18.18 -16.88 18.21
N GLY A 443 -18.90 -17.92 18.68
CA GLY A 443 -18.61 -19.33 18.35
C GLY A 443 -17.33 -19.86 18.99
N LYS A 444 -16.95 -19.37 20.19
CA LYS A 444 -15.80 -19.85 20.97
C LYS A 444 -16.28 -20.63 22.20
N ASP A 445 -15.40 -21.46 22.77
CA ASP A 445 -15.68 -22.15 24.04
C ASP A 445 -15.74 -21.17 25.20
N PRO A 446 -16.86 -21.08 25.93
CA PRO A 446 -17.03 -20.12 27.01
C PRO A 446 -16.02 -20.27 28.18
N ALA A 447 -15.67 -21.51 28.51
CA ALA A 447 -14.71 -21.78 29.58
C ALA A 447 -13.28 -21.40 29.17
N MET A 448 -12.92 -21.64 27.92
CA MET A 448 -11.63 -21.26 27.39
C MET A 448 -11.46 -19.75 27.33
N LEU A 449 -12.45 -19.03 26.76
CA LEU A 449 -12.37 -17.57 26.68
C LEU A 449 -12.36 -16.94 28.07
N ARG A 450 -13.18 -17.43 29.02
CA ARG A 450 -13.16 -16.96 30.40
C ARG A 450 -11.80 -17.15 31.06
N ALA A 451 -11.20 -18.34 30.89
CA ALA A 451 -9.88 -18.64 31.44
C ALA A 451 -8.78 -17.73 30.83
N GLU A 452 -8.87 -17.40 29.54
CA GLU A 452 -7.92 -16.50 28.92
C GLU A 452 -8.06 -15.06 29.41
N VAL A 453 -9.29 -14.57 29.59
CA VAL A 453 -9.54 -13.24 30.19
C VAL A 453 -9.03 -13.20 31.64
N ASP A 454 -9.27 -14.24 32.43
CA ASP A 454 -8.77 -14.31 33.82
C ASP A 454 -7.24 -14.32 33.88
N LYS A 455 -6.60 -15.04 32.95
CA LYS A 455 -5.14 -15.06 32.79
C LYS A 455 -4.60 -13.70 32.39
N PHE A 456 -5.22 -13.04 31.41
CA PHE A 456 -4.87 -11.67 30.98
C PHE A 456 -4.96 -10.70 32.18
N ASN A 457 -6.07 -10.73 32.93
CA ASN A 457 -6.26 -9.89 34.08
C ASN A 457 -5.21 -10.15 35.19
N ALA A 458 -4.83 -11.43 35.39
CA ALA A 458 -3.77 -11.78 36.35
C ALA A 458 -2.39 -11.24 35.93
N MET A 459 -2.09 -11.19 34.65
CA MET A 459 -0.86 -10.56 34.13
C MET A 459 -0.86 -9.05 34.34
N VAL A 460 -2.01 -8.37 34.18
CA VAL A 460 -2.14 -6.95 34.55
C VAL A 460 -1.86 -6.73 36.03
N ASP A 461 -2.41 -7.57 36.92
CA ASP A 461 -2.14 -7.50 38.36
C ASP A 461 -0.68 -7.78 38.73
N ALA A 462 -0.02 -8.67 37.98
CA ALA A 462 1.40 -8.99 38.15
C ALA A 462 2.34 -7.90 37.62
N GLY A 463 1.84 -6.98 36.78
CA GLY A 463 2.66 -5.93 36.16
C GLY A 463 3.56 -6.42 35.03
N GLU A 464 3.26 -7.59 34.44
CA GLU A 464 4.06 -8.19 33.36
C GLU A 464 3.20 -9.10 32.48
N ASP A 465 3.29 -8.95 31.16
CA ASP A 465 2.76 -9.93 30.19
C ASP A 465 3.81 -11.02 29.96
N ALA A 466 3.74 -12.07 30.74
CA ALA A 466 4.66 -13.20 30.67
C ALA A 466 4.52 -14.05 29.39
N ASP A 467 3.38 -13.93 28.67
CA ASP A 467 3.13 -14.72 27.46
C ASP A 467 3.80 -14.13 26.23
N PHE A 468 3.63 -12.83 25.99
CA PHE A 468 4.00 -12.21 24.72
C PHE A 468 4.77 -10.88 24.87
N GLY A 469 5.00 -10.43 26.12
CA GLY A 469 5.77 -9.23 26.41
C GLY A 469 5.08 -7.94 25.92
N ARG A 470 3.75 -7.89 25.97
CA ARG A 470 3.00 -6.65 25.74
C ARG A 470 3.34 -5.66 26.85
N ASP A 471 3.63 -4.41 26.47
CA ASP A 471 3.93 -3.37 27.46
C ASP A 471 2.75 -3.20 28.41
N ILE A 472 3.03 -3.36 29.69
CA ILE A 472 1.99 -3.30 30.75
C ILE A 472 1.27 -1.95 30.77
N ALA A 473 1.93 -0.87 30.36
CA ALA A 473 1.32 0.45 30.23
C ALA A 473 0.20 0.49 29.19
N THR A 474 0.17 -0.47 28.26
CA THR A 474 -0.89 -0.63 27.24
C THR A 474 -1.96 -1.65 27.66
N MET A 475 -1.91 -2.19 28.86
CA MET A 475 -2.83 -3.21 29.35
C MET A 475 -3.68 -2.67 30.52
N ALA A 476 -4.94 -3.04 30.52
CA ALA A 476 -5.86 -2.86 31.64
C ALA A 476 -6.77 -4.08 31.75
N LYS A 477 -7.33 -4.32 32.94
CA LYS A 477 -8.20 -5.48 33.15
C LYS A 477 -9.47 -5.40 32.31
N ILE A 478 -9.84 -6.51 31.70
CA ILE A 478 -11.12 -6.71 31.02
C ILE A 478 -12.13 -7.18 32.07
N GLU A 479 -12.80 -6.23 32.74
CA GLU A 479 -13.68 -6.55 33.87
C GLU A 479 -14.97 -5.72 33.90
N GLN A 480 -15.01 -4.59 33.20
CA GLN A 480 -16.17 -3.71 33.20
C GLN A 480 -17.15 -4.09 32.10
N GLY A 481 -18.19 -4.86 32.43
CA GLY A 481 -19.26 -5.18 31.45
C GLY A 481 -20.14 -3.98 31.08
N PRO A 482 -20.84 -4.01 29.95
CA PRO A 482 -20.92 -5.11 29.02
C PRO A 482 -19.62 -5.31 28.22
N PHE A 483 -19.47 -6.51 27.61
CA PHE A 483 -18.31 -6.89 26.84
C PHE A 483 -18.64 -6.88 25.34
N TYR A 484 -17.63 -6.64 24.52
CA TYR A 484 -17.79 -6.49 23.09
C TYR A 484 -16.76 -7.33 22.34
N ALA A 485 -17.13 -7.74 21.14
CA ALA A 485 -16.25 -8.41 20.21
C ALA A 485 -16.46 -7.90 18.79
N ILE A 486 -15.37 -7.86 18.03
CA ILE A 486 -15.41 -7.62 16.59
C ILE A 486 -14.46 -8.59 15.88
N GLU A 487 -14.89 -9.16 14.74
CA GLU A 487 -14.04 -10.06 13.97
C GLU A 487 -12.94 -9.26 13.26
N GLU A 488 -11.69 -9.68 13.44
CA GLU A 488 -10.54 -9.18 12.72
C GLU A 488 -10.06 -10.20 11.69
N VAL A 489 -9.63 -9.68 10.55
CA VAL A 489 -9.16 -10.50 9.42
C VAL A 489 -7.82 -9.96 8.92
N PRO A 490 -7.00 -10.80 8.30
CA PRO A 490 -5.84 -10.32 7.56
C PRO A 490 -6.29 -9.33 6.50
N SER A 491 -5.66 -8.18 6.49
CA SER A 491 -5.97 -7.10 5.58
C SER A 491 -4.75 -6.75 4.74
N MET A 492 -4.91 -6.73 3.42
CA MET A 492 -3.84 -6.55 2.46
C MET A 492 -4.11 -5.33 1.60
N PRO A 493 -3.32 -4.27 1.72
CA PRO A 493 -3.48 -3.07 0.91
C PRO A 493 -2.81 -3.15 -0.45
N ALA A 494 -1.85 -4.06 -0.67
CA ALA A 494 -1.07 -4.12 -1.89
C ALA A 494 -0.41 -5.50 -2.12
N CYS A 495 -0.14 -5.84 -3.39
CA CYS A 495 0.66 -6.98 -3.81
C CYS A 495 1.80 -6.51 -4.71
N SER A 496 2.98 -7.16 -4.61
CA SER A 496 4.13 -6.86 -5.48
C SER A 496 4.20 -7.71 -6.75
N GLY A 497 3.29 -8.68 -6.92
CA GLY A 497 3.32 -9.62 -8.03
C GLY A 497 2.93 -9.04 -9.38
N GLY A 498 3.55 -9.59 -10.42
CA GLY A 498 3.35 -9.22 -11.83
C GLY A 498 4.53 -9.64 -12.68
N ALA A 499 4.64 -9.12 -13.88
CA ALA A 499 5.79 -9.38 -14.72
C ALA A 499 7.02 -8.59 -14.26
N ARG A 500 8.17 -9.24 -14.36
CA ARG A 500 9.45 -8.55 -14.20
C ARG A 500 9.61 -7.48 -15.27
N ARG A 501 10.02 -6.30 -14.84
CA ARG A 501 10.43 -5.21 -15.71
C ARG A 501 11.88 -4.82 -15.45
N ASN A 502 12.54 -4.23 -16.43
CA ASN A 502 13.87 -3.64 -16.23
C ASN A 502 13.76 -2.16 -15.80
N ILE A 503 14.92 -1.52 -15.58
CA ILE A 503 15.02 -0.09 -15.18
C ILE A 503 14.43 0.89 -16.20
N LYS A 504 14.10 0.41 -17.40
CA LYS A 504 13.44 1.17 -18.48
C LYS A 504 11.92 0.99 -18.49
N GLY A 505 11.37 0.31 -17.50
CA GLY A 505 9.95 -0.02 -17.42
C GLY A 505 9.49 -1.08 -18.43
N GLN A 506 10.38 -1.68 -19.22
CA GLN A 506 10.05 -2.69 -20.23
C GLN A 506 9.76 -4.03 -19.57
N VAL A 507 8.62 -4.64 -19.90
CA VAL A 507 8.24 -5.98 -19.44
C VAL A 507 9.12 -7.04 -20.10
N LEU A 508 9.65 -7.99 -19.31
CA LEU A 508 10.57 -9.02 -19.79
C LEU A 508 9.86 -10.36 -19.98
N ASN A 509 10.32 -11.12 -20.97
CA ASN A 509 9.99 -12.53 -21.15
C ASN A 509 10.92 -13.44 -20.32
N TRP A 510 10.72 -14.76 -20.36
CA TRP A 510 11.54 -15.73 -19.63
C TRP A 510 12.99 -15.87 -20.11
N ASP A 511 13.30 -15.32 -21.29
CA ASP A 511 14.67 -15.25 -21.83
C ASP A 511 15.38 -13.97 -21.33
N GLY A 512 14.68 -13.11 -20.59
CA GLY A 512 15.18 -11.83 -20.10
C GLY A 512 15.14 -10.71 -21.14
N GLU A 513 14.49 -10.97 -22.28
CA GLU A 513 14.37 -9.98 -23.36
C GLU A 513 13.10 -9.14 -23.20
N PRO A 514 13.12 -7.84 -23.53
CA PRO A 514 11.93 -7.00 -23.53
C PRO A 514 10.85 -7.48 -24.50
N ILE A 515 9.61 -7.53 -24.04
CA ILE A 515 8.44 -7.66 -24.91
C ILE A 515 8.21 -6.31 -25.58
N GLU A 516 8.53 -6.21 -26.87
CA GLU A 516 8.50 -4.95 -27.60
C GLU A 516 7.12 -4.27 -27.52
N GLY A 517 7.09 -2.97 -27.23
CA GLY A 517 5.89 -2.16 -27.12
C GLY A 517 5.12 -2.29 -25.82
N LEU A 518 5.59 -3.13 -24.85
CA LEU A 518 4.94 -3.31 -23.57
C LEU A 518 5.81 -2.82 -22.40
N TYR A 519 5.20 -2.00 -21.57
CA TYR A 519 5.79 -1.43 -20.37
C TYR A 519 4.87 -1.65 -19.16
N SER A 520 5.43 -1.70 -17.94
CA SER A 520 4.65 -1.73 -16.71
C SER A 520 5.27 -0.83 -15.64
N ALA A 521 4.43 -0.33 -14.72
CA ALA A 521 4.85 0.56 -13.65
C ALA A 521 3.96 0.42 -12.41
N GLY A 522 4.54 0.74 -11.25
CA GLY A 522 3.88 0.64 -9.95
C GLY A 522 3.91 -0.77 -9.38
N GLU A 523 2.87 -1.14 -8.66
CA GLU A 523 2.78 -2.41 -7.93
C GLU A 523 2.80 -3.65 -8.83
N ILE A 524 2.33 -3.56 -10.06
CA ILE A 524 2.41 -4.65 -11.03
C ILE A 524 3.87 -5.00 -11.31
N GLY A 525 4.37 -6.10 -10.74
CA GLY A 525 5.77 -6.51 -10.84
C GLY A 525 6.74 -5.60 -10.10
N SER A 526 6.39 -5.14 -8.90
CA SER A 526 7.19 -4.25 -8.07
C SER A 526 8.58 -4.80 -7.76
N LEU A 527 9.56 -3.92 -7.69
CA LEU A 527 10.91 -4.20 -7.19
C LEU A 527 10.92 -4.32 -5.66
N VAL A 528 10.03 -3.61 -4.96
CA VAL A 528 9.83 -3.79 -3.52
C VAL A 528 8.94 -5.00 -3.30
N CYS A 529 9.41 -5.95 -2.48
CA CYS A 529 8.69 -7.18 -2.21
C CYS A 529 8.90 -7.65 -0.76
N ASN A 530 8.23 -8.71 -0.35
CA ASN A 530 8.24 -9.34 0.97
C ASN A 530 7.80 -8.40 2.10
N LEU A 531 8.71 -7.70 2.78
CA LEU A 531 8.39 -6.81 3.89
C LEU A 531 8.29 -5.36 3.40
N TYR A 532 7.09 -4.87 3.25
CA TYR A 532 6.86 -3.48 2.83
C TYR A 532 7.22 -2.48 3.93
N GLN A 533 7.79 -1.36 3.52
CA GLN A 533 7.97 -0.20 4.39
C GLN A 533 7.31 1.06 3.82
N ASN A 534 6.91 1.92 4.71
CA ASN A 534 6.10 3.10 4.46
C ASN A 534 6.52 3.89 3.23
N GLY A 535 5.57 4.12 2.32
CA GLY A 535 5.77 4.99 1.17
C GLY A 535 6.65 4.44 0.04
N THR A 536 7.24 3.24 0.18
CA THR A 536 8.10 2.66 -0.87
C THR A 536 7.33 2.38 -2.16
N TYR A 537 6.13 1.82 -2.09
CA TYR A 537 5.33 1.55 -3.30
C TYR A 537 4.85 2.82 -4.00
N LEU A 538 4.43 3.84 -3.26
CA LEU A 538 4.04 5.10 -3.88
C LEU A 538 5.22 5.77 -4.59
N HIS A 539 6.40 5.73 -3.98
CA HIS A 539 7.60 6.29 -4.60
C HIS A 539 8.05 5.46 -5.80
N GLU A 540 8.07 4.12 -5.69
CA GLU A 540 8.35 3.25 -6.85
C GLU A 540 7.36 3.47 -7.99
N ALA A 541 6.06 3.70 -7.69
CA ALA A 541 5.07 3.98 -8.71
C ALA A 541 5.39 5.28 -9.47
N ILE A 542 5.87 6.32 -8.77
CA ILE A 542 6.33 7.55 -9.39
C ILE A 542 7.54 7.28 -10.30
N CYS A 543 8.61 6.68 -9.74
CA CYS A 543 9.85 6.42 -10.45
C CYS A 543 9.65 5.54 -11.69
N SER A 544 8.92 4.43 -11.53
CA SER A 544 8.72 3.47 -12.62
C SER A 544 7.79 4.00 -13.72
N GLY A 545 6.77 4.81 -13.35
CA GLY A 545 5.92 5.49 -14.32
C GLY A 545 6.71 6.43 -15.20
N ARG A 546 7.62 7.21 -14.61
CA ARG A 546 8.55 8.09 -15.33
C ARG A 546 9.48 7.30 -16.24
N ALA A 547 10.18 6.30 -15.69
CA ALA A 547 11.16 5.49 -16.44
C ALA A 547 10.58 4.82 -17.69
N ALA A 548 9.33 4.34 -17.62
CA ALA A 548 8.66 3.77 -18.79
C ALA A 548 8.46 4.80 -19.90
N VAL A 549 8.03 6.00 -19.55
CA VAL A 549 7.80 7.10 -20.50
C VAL A 549 9.12 7.70 -21.03
N ASP A 550 10.13 7.85 -20.16
CA ASP A 550 11.49 8.24 -20.56
C ASP A 550 11.99 7.36 -21.70
N THR A 551 11.74 6.06 -21.58
CA THR A 551 12.14 5.08 -22.61
C THR A 551 11.30 5.23 -23.88
N MET A 552 9.98 5.40 -23.78
CA MET A 552 9.10 5.54 -24.95
C MET A 552 9.38 6.82 -25.75
N LEU A 553 9.74 7.91 -25.08
CA LEU A 553 9.97 9.23 -25.69
C LEU A 553 11.45 9.52 -25.98
N GLY A 554 12.37 8.73 -25.41
CA GLY A 554 13.81 8.88 -25.63
C GLY A 554 14.44 10.05 -24.88
N GLY A 555 13.90 10.40 -23.72
CA GLY A 555 14.40 11.49 -22.89
C GLY A 555 13.77 11.47 -21.50
N ARG A 556 14.31 12.26 -20.57
CA ARG A 556 13.80 12.47 -19.21
C ARG A 556 13.57 13.96 -18.98
N ALA A 557 12.47 14.31 -18.32
CA ALA A 557 12.21 15.69 -17.94
C ALA A 557 13.07 16.10 -16.72
N GLU A 558 13.90 17.12 -16.91
CA GLU A 558 14.70 17.73 -15.85
C GLU A 558 13.92 18.92 -15.27
N LEU A 559 13.14 18.66 -14.21
CA LEU A 559 12.39 19.69 -13.50
C LEU A 559 13.08 20.03 -12.18
N THR A 560 13.15 21.32 -11.90
CA THR A 560 13.58 21.86 -10.60
C THR A 560 12.53 22.83 -10.08
N PRO A 561 12.21 22.81 -8.77
CA PRO A 561 11.28 23.77 -8.20
C PRO A 561 11.83 25.19 -8.32
N THR A 562 10.95 26.17 -8.50
CA THR A 562 11.36 27.59 -8.63
C THR A 562 11.73 28.20 -7.28
N PHE A 563 11.23 27.64 -6.16
CA PHE A 563 11.74 27.98 -4.83
C PHE A 563 13.07 27.25 -4.61
N GLY A 564 14.11 27.98 -4.29
CA GLY A 564 15.43 27.40 -4.01
C GLY A 564 15.35 26.33 -2.92
N GLY A 565 15.86 25.13 -3.24
CA GLY A 565 15.72 23.91 -2.45
C GLY A 565 16.12 24.04 -0.98
N GLY A 566 15.13 23.96 -0.15
CA GLY A 566 15.07 24.02 1.28
C GLY A 566 13.74 24.66 1.61
N ALA A 567 12.72 23.86 2.02
CA ALA A 567 11.48 24.45 2.50
C ALA A 567 11.86 25.46 3.58
N ALA A 568 11.48 26.74 3.40
CA ALA A 568 11.63 27.74 4.45
C ALA A 568 10.98 27.16 5.71
N ALA A 569 11.60 27.34 6.87
CA ALA A 569 11.02 26.90 8.13
C ALA A 569 9.56 27.37 8.18
N PRO A 570 8.60 26.55 8.66
CA PRO A 570 7.18 26.89 8.63
C PRO A 570 6.84 28.26 9.22
N TRP A 571 7.69 28.74 10.11
CA TRP A 571 7.58 30.05 10.77
C TRP A 571 8.31 31.21 10.06
N ALA A 572 8.99 30.96 8.93
CA ALA A 572 9.83 31.97 8.27
C ALA A 572 9.08 33.22 7.83
N GLU A 573 7.78 33.12 7.58
CA GLU A 573 6.89 34.24 7.23
C GLU A 573 5.95 34.65 8.38
N ALA A 574 6.10 34.03 9.57
CA ALA A 574 5.30 34.37 10.73
C ALA A 574 5.74 35.71 11.33
N ALA A 575 4.80 36.49 11.84
CA ALA A 575 5.09 37.68 12.61
C ALA A 575 5.67 37.33 13.98
N ASP A 576 6.40 38.25 14.60
CA ASP A 576 6.86 38.07 15.98
C ASP A 576 5.66 37.90 16.92
N GLY A 577 5.75 36.93 17.82
CA GLY A 577 4.70 36.63 18.78
C GLY A 577 4.64 35.16 19.21
N ASP A 578 3.68 34.86 20.06
CA ASP A 578 3.38 33.50 20.53
C ASP A 578 2.22 32.90 19.73
N TYR A 579 2.40 31.64 19.35
CA TYR A 579 1.42 30.86 18.56
C TYR A 579 1.08 29.61 19.35
N SER A 580 -0.17 29.54 19.81
CA SER A 580 -0.68 28.42 20.60
C SER A 580 -1.50 27.48 19.75
N VAL A 581 -1.34 26.19 19.95
CA VAL A 581 -2.11 25.12 19.30
C VAL A 581 -2.31 23.94 20.23
N MET A 582 -3.52 23.39 20.25
CA MET A 582 -3.79 22.11 20.89
C MET A 582 -3.30 20.98 19.98
N VAL A 583 -2.44 20.11 20.50
CA VAL A 583 -1.92 18.94 19.79
C VAL A 583 -2.37 17.66 20.48
N GLN A 584 -2.53 16.59 19.72
CA GLN A 584 -2.92 15.31 20.26
C GLN A 584 -1.68 14.56 20.76
N GLY A 585 -1.57 14.36 22.06
CA GLY A 585 -0.63 13.43 22.69
C GLY A 585 -1.07 11.97 22.53
N LEU A 586 -0.41 11.05 23.22
CA LEU A 586 -0.73 9.61 23.14
C LEU A 586 -2.15 9.32 23.68
N HIS A 587 -2.55 9.95 24.75
CA HIS A 587 -3.85 9.74 25.40
C HIS A 587 -4.75 10.96 25.27
N ASP A 588 -4.30 12.11 25.71
CA ASP A 588 -5.08 13.34 25.77
C ASP A 588 -4.34 14.49 25.11
N PRO A 589 -5.06 15.52 24.64
CA PRO A 589 -4.44 16.68 24.04
C PRO A 589 -3.70 17.55 25.07
N PHE A 590 -2.70 18.28 24.59
CA PHE A 590 -2.00 19.31 25.34
C PHE A 590 -1.71 20.52 24.47
N GLU A 591 -1.58 21.68 25.09
CA GLU A 591 -1.28 22.92 24.40
C GLU A 591 0.22 23.11 24.23
N VAL A 592 0.64 23.46 22.98
CA VAL A 592 2.03 23.86 22.69
C VAL A 592 2.03 25.31 22.23
N ILE A 593 2.94 26.10 22.78
CA ILE A 593 3.12 27.52 22.48
C ILE A 593 4.49 27.70 21.84
N TYR A 594 4.50 28.21 20.61
CA TYR A 594 5.72 28.51 19.85
C TYR A 594 5.96 30.01 19.82
N THR A 595 7.12 30.46 20.23
CA THR A 595 7.51 31.88 20.22
C THR A 595 8.38 32.18 19.00
N ILE A 596 7.92 33.08 18.14
CA ILE A 596 8.66 33.56 16.97
C ILE A 596 9.19 34.96 17.24
N LYS A 597 10.45 35.19 16.90
CA LYS A 597 11.11 36.48 16.93
C LYS A 597 12.10 36.60 15.78
N ASP A 598 12.06 37.72 15.06
CA ASP A 598 12.96 37.98 13.92
C ASP A 598 12.96 36.82 12.91
N LYS A 599 11.77 36.27 12.58
CA LYS A 599 11.55 35.12 11.69
C LYS A 599 12.24 33.81 12.15
N LYS A 600 12.49 33.67 13.43
CA LYS A 600 13.10 32.48 14.04
C LYS A 600 12.21 31.94 15.14
N LEU A 601 12.17 30.64 15.26
CA LEU A 601 11.64 29.95 16.44
C LEU A 601 12.61 30.13 17.59
N VAL A 602 12.19 30.84 18.63
CA VAL A 602 13.08 31.16 19.78
C VAL A 602 12.60 30.54 21.08
N GLY A 603 11.40 29.99 21.11
CA GLY A 603 10.84 29.34 22.29
C GLY A 603 9.75 28.33 21.94
N ILE A 604 9.70 27.24 22.72
CA ILE A 604 8.60 26.28 22.74
C ILE A 604 8.25 26.04 24.21
N ALA A 605 6.97 26.17 24.54
CA ALA A 605 6.44 25.93 25.88
C ALA A 605 5.20 25.06 25.81
N VAL A 606 4.84 24.43 26.90
CA VAL A 606 3.59 23.70 27.06
C VAL A 606 2.67 24.50 27.97
N GLY A 607 1.43 24.74 27.51
CA GLY A 607 0.38 25.37 28.26
C GLY A 607 -0.48 24.36 29.03
N GLU A 608 -1.79 24.32 28.73
CA GLU A 608 -2.71 23.36 29.37
C GLU A 608 -2.38 21.92 28.96
N GLY A 609 -2.60 20.96 29.86
CA GLY A 609 -2.42 19.52 29.58
C GLY A 609 -0.98 19.01 29.64
N ARG A 610 -0.06 19.69 30.32
CA ARG A 610 1.34 19.23 30.49
C ARG A 610 1.40 17.81 31.08
N GLU A 611 0.46 17.48 31.96
CA GLU A 611 0.30 16.16 32.58
C GLU A 611 -0.08 15.05 31.58
N ASN A 612 -0.53 15.40 30.39
CA ASN A 612 -0.89 14.46 29.33
C ASN A 612 0.30 14.03 28.48
N MET A 613 1.48 14.64 28.68
CA MET A 613 2.71 14.29 27.99
C MET A 613 3.45 13.16 28.69
N PHE A 614 4.02 12.25 27.92
CA PHE A 614 4.95 11.22 28.39
C PHE A 614 6.37 11.77 28.58
N MET A 615 6.71 12.80 27.83
CA MET A 615 8.03 13.45 27.86
C MET A 615 8.22 14.13 29.23
N ASN A 616 9.28 13.77 29.94
CA ASN A 616 9.69 14.49 31.14
C ASN A 616 10.35 15.84 30.78
N ASP A 617 10.64 16.67 31.80
CA ASP A 617 11.15 18.03 31.59
C ASP A 617 12.54 18.05 30.95
N GLU A 618 13.40 17.07 31.23
CA GLU A 618 14.73 16.96 30.64
C GLU A 618 14.63 16.59 29.15
N GLN A 619 13.80 15.61 28.81
CA GLN A 619 13.52 15.20 27.44
C GLN A 619 12.88 16.35 26.63
N PHE A 620 11.95 17.08 27.24
CA PHE A 620 11.31 18.23 26.61
C PHE A 620 12.32 19.33 26.31
N ALA A 621 13.20 19.66 27.28
CA ALA A 621 14.23 20.66 27.11
C ALA A 621 15.26 20.27 26.04
N GLU A 622 15.65 19.00 26.00
CA GLU A 622 16.57 18.48 24.99
C GLU A 622 15.97 18.57 23.59
N PHE A 623 14.73 18.11 23.42
CA PHE A 623 14.05 18.11 22.12
C PHE A 623 13.79 19.52 21.59
N THR A 624 13.22 20.39 22.43
CA THR A 624 12.90 21.77 22.04
C THR A 624 14.16 22.59 21.75
N LYS A 625 15.26 22.32 22.48
CA LYS A 625 16.55 22.92 22.21
C LYS A 625 17.08 22.56 20.83
N GLN A 626 16.95 21.31 20.40
CA GLN A 626 17.37 20.90 19.05
C GLN A 626 16.58 21.67 17.98
N LEU A 627 15.25 21.77 18.10
CA LEU A 627 14.40 22.54 17.16
C LEU A 627 14.80 24.01 17.08
N ILE A 628 15.06 24.64 18.24
CA ILE A 628 15.44 26.07 18.32
C ILE A 628 16.85 26.29 17.77
N ASP A 629 17.80 25.44 18.08
CA ASP A 629 19.19 25.61 17.66
C ASP A 629 19.38 25.36 16.17
N THR A 630 18.72 24.33 15.63
CA THR A 630 18.85 23.98 14.22
C THR A 630 17.94 24.79 13.29
N GLN A 631 16.86 25.35 13.82
CA GLN A 631 15.78 25.96 13.02
C GLN A 631 15.21 24.99 11.96
N ASP A 632 15.29 23.69 12.24
CA ASP A 632 14.85 22.59 11.36
C ASP A 632 13.89 21.67 12.12
N MET A 633 12.86 21.21 11.42
CA MET A 633 11.90 20.22 11.95
C MET A 633 12.46 18.79 11.91
N GLY A 634 13.52 18.55 11.19
CA GLY A 634 14.18 17.26 11.02
C GLY A 634 15.06 16.82 12.20
N VAL A 635 14.74 17.25 13.43
CA VAL A 635 15.46 16.85 14.64
C VAL A 635 15.10 15.44 15.09
N ASP A 636 16.03 14.77 15.75
CA ASP A 636 15.82 13.43 16.27
C ASP A 636 14.82 13.42 17.43
N ALA A 637 13.92 12.44 17.41
CA ALA A 637 13.01 12.22 18.53
C ALA A 637 13.79 11.70 19.74
N VAL A 638 13.45 12.20 20.92
CA VAL A 638 14.05 11.71 22.17
C VAL A 638 13.50 10.31 22.48
N SER A 639 14.41 9.39 22.82
CA SER A 639 14.05 8.00 23.12
C SER A 639 13.01 7.91 24.24
N GLY A 640 11.97 7.14 23.99
CA GLY A 640 10.83 6.93 24.91
C GLY A 640 9.79 8.05 24.91
N ALA A 641 9.94 9.10 24.08
CA ALA A 641 9.02 10.25 24.01
C ALA A 641 8.61 10.60 22.57
N THR A 642 8.68 9.65 21.67
CA THR A 642 8.48 9.84 20.23
C THR A 642 7.13 10.46 19.88
N VAL A 643 6.05 10.07 20.56
CA VAL A 643 4.69 10.59 20.29
C VAL A 643 4.59 12.08 20.64
N ASP A 644 5.15 12.50 21.76
CA ASP A 644 5.16 13.91 22.15
C ASP A 644 6.05 14.75 21.23
N CYS A 645 7.21 14.21 20.80
CA CYS A 645 8.03 14.85 19.79
C CYS A 645 7.24 15.11 18.48
N GLN A 646 6.48 14.12 18.05
CA GLN A 646 5.63 14.22 16.86
C GLN A 646 4.48 15.20 17.06
N ALA A 647 3.84 15.19 18.22
CA ALA A 647 2.79 16.13 18.56
C ALA A 647 3.31 17.58 18.52
N ILE A 648 4.49 17.83 19.08
CA ILE A 648 5.13 19.15 19.08
C ILE A 648 5.49 19.57 17.64
N THR A 649 6.11 18.70 16.84
CA THR A 649 6.45 19.05 15.44
C THR A 649 5.20 19.19 14.57
N GLY A 650 4.20 18.34 14.72
CA GLY A 650 2.89 18.46 14.06
C GLY A 650 2.15 19.75 14.44
N GLY A 651 2.27 20.17 15.69
CA GLY A 651 1.74 21.43 16.19
C GLY A 651 2.35 22.67 15.50
N ILE A 652 3.65 22.65 15.18
CA ILE A 652 4.30 23.70 14.39
C ILE A 652 3.60 23.86 13.05
N MET A 653 3.34 22.75 12.35
CA MET A 653 2.66 22.79 11.07
C MET A 653 1.26 23.39 11.19
N THR A 654 0.53 23.03 12.23
CA THR A 654 -0.81 23.58 12.49
C THR A 654 -0.75 25.06 12.85
N ALA A 655 0.20 25.49 13.68
CA ALA A 655 0.33 26.87 14.13
C ALA A 655 0.67 27.84 12.99
N PHE A 656 1.46 27.39 12.01
CA PHE A 656 1.98 28.25 10.94
C PHE A 656 1.36 28.01 9.56
N SER A 657 0.47 27.01 9.38
CA SER A 657 -0.19 26.72 8.10
C SER A 657 -1.33 27.70 7.73
N HIS A 658 -1.79 28.53 8.63
CA HIS A 658 -3.03 29.30 8.46
C HIS A 658 -2.86 30.82 8.34
N LYS A 659 -1.68 31.34 7.97
CA LYS A 659 -1.53 32.79 7.79
C LYS A 659 -0.77 33.17 6.52
N THR A 660 -1.39 32.90 5.38
CA THR A 660 -1.26 33.74 4.19
C THR A 660 -2.65 34.13 3.76
N SER A 661 -3.21 35.13 4.40
CA SER A 661 -4.36 35.89 3.86
C SER A 661 -3.84 37.09 3.08
#